data_d63a97c773d8d30104cbba9603bfdd4e
#
_entry.id   d63a97c773d8d30104cbba9603bfdd4e
#
_cell.length_a   1.000
_cell.length_b   1.000
_cell.length_c   1.000
_cell.angle_alpha   90.00
_cell.angle_beta   90.00
_cell.angle_gamma   90.00
#
_symmetry.space_group_name_H-M   'P 1'
#
loop_
_entity.id
_entity.type
_entity.pdbx_description
1 polymer ?
#
loop_
_entity_poly.entity_id
_entity_poly.type
_entity_poly.pdbx_seq_one_letter_code
_entity_poly.pdbx_strand_id
1 'polypeptide(L)'
;MTDSTDKQPGSDALVDQAVAQGGAYEVLRRRLGEQGQKLQAIAQAINAQRLQEFGDSKMELVGRLRIRSEHNCVGRDIVQVGEMLLFGFNVFIGLKTTTSVSDVFGLYRLVQVGDGYDVTPVDHAGSFLGDAGFIRDFAEWYTYYKDARLLQLTGRDGKLLAAFQSGLNANDVRVFRWSLASSGEVDYIDARGERDIALPPPFDFEWIRATKSLEVSGRFPHLNILDTLFVETTGGDLTLKVENNTETGAGIYSEPVEDGTQSLDDAQFHFARVGALILLKVLPYRETTWRGLVYNTVTGKAVRQDAIVQACIQLPEDHGIIFPGGYYLQNGEHKAFDAAVQGMQYKRMTRSPNGEDVLYVFYERESGLSALLVYNMIQRRLQPPVLAHGYARLHDGRMVLFHAESNDPTRVHQMQVWQTPFASDEYVAARPPGTSFMGRIGNAELVRAVSNLLDLGRDIERDEVSAARYELLAHNTRRLFDIHHWIDDAQCGGLSTLLHEIAGTGESVLDEFGKVQDVRRQSEVAMTKARATQRALLGRMQPEGWTGIQSFVEALAEITAQRGHLLTIRDYRYIDTAAIDAMGVELQEANERVGVATGVFLAGDKALLPLQQALQALDEQAQKSQTATQIGEQLAAMQAMSADLDRLSELMASLKVDDATRRTRV
;
A
#
# COMPACT_ATOMS: atom_id res chain seq x y z
N MET A 1 31.89 2.13 2.30
CA MET A 1 31.71 0.69 2.13
C MET A 1 30.61 0.31 3.10
N THR A 2 29.40 0.41 2.66
CA THR A 2 28.19 0.06 3.42
C THR A 2 27.79 -1.32 2.95
N ASP A 3 27.81 -2.24 3.90
CA ASP A 3 27.45 -3.65 3.73
C ASP A 3 25.95 -3.73 3.49
N SER A 4 25.55 -3.89 2.22
CA SER A 4 24.17 -4.21 1.85
C SER A 4 23.97 -5.70 2.04
N THR A 5 23.48 -6.09 3.21
CA THR A 5 22.95 -7.43 3.44
C THR A 5 21.74 -7.67 2.53
N ASP A 6 21.94 -8.54 1.56
CA ASP A 6 20.89 -9.15 0.72
C ASP A 6 19.87 -9.85 1.62
N LYS A 7 18.75 -9.19 1.93
CA LYS A 7 17.63 -9.80 2.65
C LYS A 7 16.83 -10.63 1.66
N GLN A 8 16.91 -11.95 1.77
CA GLN A 8 16.03 -12.87 1.04
C GLN A 8 14.58 -12.66 1.51
N PRO A 9 13.61 -12.38 0.60
CA PRO A 9 12.20 -12.15 0.97
C PRO A 9 11.53 -13.29 1.76
N GLY A 10 12.05 -14.52 1.65
CA GLY A 10 11.51 -15.67 2.40
C GLY A 10 11.92 -15.71 3.87
N SER A 11 12.96 -15.00 4.30
CA SER A 11 13.43 -15.03 5.69
C SER A 11 12.53 -14.22 6.63
N ASP A 12 12.02 -13.09 6.17
CA ASP A 12 11.19 -12.20 6.99
C ASP A 12 9.82 -12.83 7.28
N ALA A 13 9.19 -13.47 6.31
CA ALA A 13 7.93 -14.18 6.51
C ALA A 13 8.01 -15.33 7.55
N LEU A 14 9.15 -16.01 7.59
CA LEU A 14 9.39 -17.07 8.58
C LEU A 14 9.66 -16.49 9.97
N VAL A 15 10.29 -15.32 10.08
CA VAL A 15 10.47 -14.61 11.35
C VAL A 15 9.13 -14.13 11.87
N ASP A 16 8.31 -13.51 11.01
CA ASP A 16 6.98 -13.02 11.33
C ASP A 16 6.08 -14.15 11.87
N GLN A 17 6.09 -15.31 11.21
CA GLN A 17 5.34 -16.49 11.66
C GLN A 17 5.84 -17.02 13.02
N ALA A 18 7.14 -17.04 13.24
CA ALA A 18 7.73 -17.48 14.49
C ALA A 18 7.43 -16.55 15.66
N VAL A 19 7.41 -15.23 15.39
CA VAL A 19 7.00 -14.22 16.39
C VAL A 19 5.51 -14.35 16.70
N ALA A 20 4.66 -14.51 15.68
CA ALA A 20 3.22 -14.67 15.85
C ALA A 20 2.83 -15.86 16.75
N GLN A 21 3.63 -16.93 16.74
CA GLN A 21 3.45 -18.11 17.59
C GLN A 21 4.05 -17.96 19.00
N GLY A 22 4.72 -16.84 19.28
CA GLY A 22 5.38 -16.57 20.57
C GLY A 22 4.40 -16.07 21.63
N GLY A 23 4.41 -16.67 22.83
CA GLY A 23 3.56 -16.22 23.94
C GLY A 23 3.86 -14.78 24.41
N ALA A 24 5.10 -14.31 24.28
CA ALA A 24 5.48 -12.93 24.59
C ALA A 24 4.80 -11.93 23.64
N TYR A 25 4.78 -12.22 22.35
CA TYR A 25 4.07 -11.41 21.36
C TYR A 25 2.57 -11.30 21.65
N GLU A 26 1.92 -12.41 22.01
CA GLU A 26 0.48 -12.41 22.31
C GLU A 26 0.14 -11.48 23.49
N VAL A 27 0.96 -11.49 24.54
CA VAL A 27 0.80 -10.60 25.69
C VAL A 27 0.97 -9.12 25.30
N LEU A 28 2.00 -8.81 24.51
CA LEU A 28 2.26 -7.45 24.03
C LEU A 28 1.17 -6.96 23.09
N ARG A 29 0.69 -7.81 22.19
CA ARG A 29 -0.43 -7.52 21.28
C ARG A 29 -1.71 -7.18 22.05
N ARG A 30 -2.05 -8.00 23.08
CA ARG A 30 -3.22 -7.71 23.92
C ARG A 30 -3.07 -6.38 24.65
N ARG A 31 -1.89 -6.10 25.23
CA ARG A 31 -1.61 -4.81 25.87
C ARG A 31 -1.77 -3.64 24.90
N LEU A 32 -1.23 -3.78 23.69
CA LEU A 32 -1.38 -2.78 22.64
C LEU A 32 -2.85 -2.57 22.25
N GLY A 33 -3.65 -3.64 22.16
CA GLY A 33 -5.09 -3.57 21.91
C GLY A 33 -5.84 -2.81 22.99
N GLU A 34 -5.54 -3.05 24.27
CA GLU A 34 -6.13 -2.30 25.41
C GLU A 34 -5.75 -0.82 25.37
N GLN A 35 -4.49 -0.50 25.01
CA GLN A 35 -4.00 0.86 24.81
C GLN A 35 -4.69 1.52 23.62
N GLY A 36 -4.91 0.81 22.51
CA GLY A 36 -5.64 1.28 21.34
C GLY A 36 -7.08 1.65 21.65
N GLN A 37 -7.78 0.83 22.43
CA GLN A 37 -9.15 1.14 22.87
C GLN A 37 -9.22 2.41 23.75
N LYS A 38 -8.26 2.60 24.67
CA LYS A 38 -8.14 3.82 25.46
C LYS A 38 -7.88 5.04 24.59
N LEU A 39 -6.98 4.89 23.58
CA LEU A 39 -6.66 5.94 22.63
C LEU A 39 -7.89 6.38 21.84
N GLN A 40 -8.67 5.44 21.33
CA GLN A 40 -9.92 5.73 20.62
C GLN A 40 -10.92 6.46 21.52
N ALA A 41 -11.05 6.04 22.77
CA ALA A 41 -11.94 6.72 23.72
C ALA A 41 -11.52 8.18 24.00
N ILE A 42 -10.22 8.44 24.17
CA ILE A 42 -9.69 9.80 24.35
C ILE A 42 -9.90 10.62 23.07
N ALA A 43 -9.59 10.07 21.90
CA ALA A 43 -9.79 10.76 20.63
C ALA A 43 -11.25 11.13 20.39
N GLN A 44 -12.18 10.23 20.72
CA GLN A 44 -13.61 10.49 20.65
C GLN A 44 -14.06 11.56 21.65
N ALA A 45 -13.51 11.57 22.87
CA ALA A 45 -13.82 12.60 23.86
C ALA A 45 -13.33 13.99 23.42
N ILE A 46 -12.12 14.08 22.87
CA ILE A 46 -11.57 15.32 22.28
C ILE A 46 -12.47 15.78 21.13
N ASN A 47 -12.87 14.87 20.24
CA ASN A 47 -13.77 15.20 19.13
C ASN A 47 -15.14 15.68 19.60
N ALA A 48 -15.71 15.07 20.65
CA ALA A 48 -16.98 15.52 21.23
C ALA A 48 -16.87 16.93 21.79
N GLN A 49 -15.79 17.25 22.52
CA GLN A 49 -15.54 18.61 23.03
C GLN A 49 -15.35 19.61 21.89
N ARG A 50 -14.62 19.21 20.81
CA ARG A 50 -14.47 20.02 19.61
C ARG A 50 -15.83 20.35 18.98
N LEU A 51 -16.70 19.35 18.83
CA LEU A 51 -18.04 19.55 18.27
C LEU A 51 -18.92 20.45 19.16
N GLN A 52 -18.75 20.41 20.47
CA GLN A 52 -19.44 21.36 21.39
C GLN A 52 -18.96 22.81 21.21
N GLU A 53 -17.64 22.99 20.99
CA GLU A 53 -17.05 24.32 20.83
C GLU A 53 -17.35 24.93 19.46
N PHE A 54 -17.18 24.15 18.38
CA PHE A 54 -17.21 24.67 17.01
C PHE A 54 -18.49 24.32 16.24
N GLY A 55 -19.32 23.45 16.78
CA GLY A 55 -20.52 22.93 16.13
C GLY A 55 -20.21 21.74 15.20
N ASP A 56 -21.27 20.98 14.91
CA ASP A 56 -21.26 19.90 13.91
C ASP A 56 -21.76 20.47 12.57
N SER A 57 -21.03 20.27 11.50
CA SER A 57 -21.43 20.69 10.15
C SER A 57 -21.54 19.49 9.25
N LYS A 58 -22.70 18.82 9.30
CA LYS A 58 -23.03 17.73 8.37
C LYS A 58 -23.61 18.28 7.08
N MET A 59 -23.50 17.48 6.02
CA MET A 59 -24.19 17.76 4.79
C MET A 59 -25.66 17.33 4.93
N GLU A 60 -26.56 18.30 5.08
CA GLU A 60 -27.99 18.06 5.31
C GLU A 60 -28.85 18.74 4.26
N LEU A 61 -29.88 18.02 3.79
CA LEU A 61 -30.87 18.59 2.90
C LEU A 61 -31.85 19.47 3.71
N VAL A 62 -31.74 20.79 3.57
CA VAL A 62 -32.53 21.78 4.33
C VAL A 62 -33.69 22.38 3.54
N GLY A 63 -33.75 22.17 2.23
CA GLY A 63 -34.85 22.68 1.43
C GLY A 63 -34.97 22.00 0.06
N ARG A 64 -36.20 21.97 -0.43
CA ARG A 64 -36.52 21.59 -1.81
C ARG A 64 -37.40 22.67 -2.41
N LEU A 65 -37.07 23.07 -3.62
CA LEU A 65 -37.85 24.06 -4.36
C LEU A 65 -37.94 23.69 -5.84
N ARG A 66 -38.81 24.36 -6.58
CA ARG A 66 -38.98 24.15 -8.00
C ARG A 66 -38.94 25.48 -8.70
N ILE A 67 -38.16 25.52 -9.80
CA ILE A 67 -38.20 26.66 -10.70
C ILE A 67 -38.86 26.26 -12.00
N ARG A 68 -39.43 27.24 -12.66
CA ARG A 68 -40.11 27.04 -13.97
C ARG A 68 -39.40 27.90 -15.02
N SER A 69 -38.94 27.24 -16.08
CA SER A 69 -38.42 27.87 -17.27
C SER A 69 -39.52 28.14 -18.31
N GLU A 70 -39.26 29.06 -19.20
CA GLU A 70 -40.21 29.38 -20.29
C GLU A 70 -40.29 28.24 -21.30
N HIS A 71 -39.18 27.62 -21.65
CA HIS A 71 -39.05 26.54 -22.62
C HIS A 71 -38.60 25.23 -21.93
N ASN A 72 -38.80 24.11 -22.64
CA ASN A 72 -38.22 22.85 -22.23
C ASN A 72 -36.69 22.94 -22.30
N CYS A 73 -36.02 22.70 -21.20
CA CYS A 73 -34.56 22.77 -21.10
C CYS A 73 -34.06 21.75 -20.07
N VAL A 74 -32.75 21.56 -20.09
CA VAL A 74 -32.01 20.80 -19.06
C VAL A 74 -31.17 21.79 -18.29
N GLY A 75 -31.26 21.77 -16.97
CA GLY A 75 -30.36 22.54 -16.11
C GLY A 75 -28.90 22.12 -16.34
N ARG A 76 -28.00 23.08 -16.48
CA ARG A 76 -26.60 22.77 -16.83
C ARG A 76 -25.61 23.12 -15.75
N ASP A 77 -25.70 24.32 -15.19
CA ASP A 77 -24.79 24.75 -14.13
C ASP A 77 -25.41 25.92 -13.34
N ILE A 78 -24.88 26.18 -12.18
CA ILE A 78 -25.25 27.29 -11.30
C ILE A 78 -23.99 27.94 -10.80
N VAL A 79 -23.96 29.27 -10.75
CA VAL A 79 -22.87 30.03 -10.12
C VAL A 79 -23.43 31.17 -9.27
N GLN A 80 -22.84 31.41 -8.12
CA GLN A 80 -23.14 32.60 -7.32
C GLN A 80 -22.45 33.84 -7.89
N VAL A 81 -23.21 34.93 -8.04
CA VAL A 81 -22.74 36.22 -8.51
C VAL A 81 -23.25 37.28 -7.53
N GLY A 82 -22.38 37.72 -6.60
CA GLY A 82 -22.80 38.55 -5.47
C GLY A 82 -23.85 37.83 -4.63
N GLU A 83 -25.00 38.45 -4.43
CA GLU A 83 -26.15 37.85 -3.73
C GLU A 83 -27.12 37.08 -4.64
N MET A 84 -26.79 36.99 -5.93
CA MET A 84 -27.62 36.35 -6.93
C MET A 84 -27.06 34.97 -7.33
N LEU A 85 -27.94 34.16 -7.88
CA LEU A 85 -27.63 32.88 -8.49
C LEU A 85 -27.88 33.00 -9.99
N LEU A 86 -26.84 32.81 -10.80
CA LEU A 86 -26.96 32.67 -12.23
C LEU A 86 -27.14 31.18 -12.57
N PHE A 87 -28.26 30.85 -13.17
CA PHE A 87 -28.59 29.51 -13.66
C PHE A 87 -28.34 29.44 -15.15
N GLY A 88 -27.72 28.39 -15.60
CA GLY A 88 -27.51 28.09 -17.00
C GLY A 88 -28.28 26.86 -17.45
N PHE A 89 -28.86 26.94 -18.64
CA PHE A 89 -29.71 25.91 -19.23
C PHE A 89 -29.26 25.57 -20.64
N ASN A 90 -29.45 24.31 -21.03
CA ASN A 90 -29.43 23.87 -22.42
C ASN A 90 -30.87 23.71 -22.91
N VAL A 91 -31.26 24.51 -23.86
CA VAL A 91 -32.67 24.68 -24.29
C VAL A 91 -32.96 23.85 -25.52
N PHE A 92 -34.15 23.24 -25.55
CA PHE A 92 -34.72 22.59 -26.73
C PHE A 92 -35.79 23.49 -27.32
N ILE A 93 -35.40 24.28 -28.30
CA ILE A 93 -36.22 25.41 -28.80
C ILE A 93 -37.25 24.97 -29.85
N GLY A 94 -37.16 23.75 -30.36
CA GLY A 94 -38.10 23.23 -31.36
C GLY A 94 -38.19 24.10 -32.63
N LEU A 95 -39.29 24.80 -32.79
CA LEU A 95 -39.55 25.66 -33.98
C LEU A 95 -38.99 27.09 -33.86
N LYS A 96 -38.44 27.49 -32.72
CA LYS A 96 -37.84 28.82 -32.55
C LYS A 96 -36.53 28.93 -33.33
N THR A 97 -36.40 29.99 -34.13
CA THR A 97 -35.24 30.14 -35.03
C THR A 97 -34.05 30.87 -34.41
N THR A 98 -34.26 31.51 -33.27
CA THR A 98 -33.23 32.33 -32.60
C THR A 98 -33.22 32.04 -31.10
N THR A 99 -32.02 31.93 -30.52
CA THR A 99 -31.79 31.78 -29.08
C THR A 99 -31.51 33.14 -28.44
N SER A 100 -32.26 33.50 -27.42
CA SER A 100 -32.08 34.73 -26.64
C SER A 100 -31.33 34.43 -25.32
N VAL A 101 -30.79 35.47 -24.69
CA VAL A 101 -30.12 35.37 -23.40
C VAL A 101 -31.01 34.72 -22.32
N SER A 102 -32.32 35.09 -22.30
CA SER A 102 -33.32 34.55 -21.38
C SER A 102 -33.66 33.08 -21.59
N ASP A 103 -33.35 32.52 -22.77
CA ASP A 103 -33.53 31.09 -23.00
C ASP A 103 -32.46 30.25 -22.30
N VAL A 104 -31.24 30.80 -22.21
CA VAL A 104 -30.06 30.07 -21.71
C VAL A 104 -29.74 30.44 -20.27
N PHE A 105 -30.02 31.66 -19.84
CA PHE A 105 -29.71 32.13 -18.51
C PHE A 105 -30.97 32.52 -17.73
N GLY A 106 -30.94 32.21 -16.43
CA GLY A 106 -31.90 32.70 -15.45
C GLY A 106 -31.19 33.29 -14.26
N LEU A 107 -31.60 34.47 -13.81
CA LEU A 107 -31.01 35.15 -12.65
C LEU A 107 -32.02 35.18 -11.51
N TYR A 108 -31.59 34.73 -10.34
CA TYR A 108 -32.47 34.55 -9.19
C TYR A 108 -31.80 34.98 -7.87
N ARG A 109 -32.60 35.33 -6.87
CA ARG A 109 -32.17 35.44 -5.48
C ARG A 109 -32.76 34.30 -4.67
N LEU A 110 -31.93 33.64 -3.87
CA LEU A 110 -32.39 32.68 -2.89
C LEU A 110 -32.96 33.43 -1.69
N VAL A 111 -34.20 33.13 -1.32
CA VAL A 111 -34.88 33.75 -0.19
C VAL A 111 -35.34 32.65 0.76
N GLN A 112 -35.27 32.93 2.06
CA GLN A 112 -35.83 32.05 3.07
C GLN A 112 -37.31 32.40 3.26
N VAL A 113 -38.18 31.40 3.20
CA VAL A 113 -39.63 31.56 3.35
C VAL A 113 -40.09 30.58 4.45
N GLY A 114 -40.37 31.10 5.66
CA GLY A 114 -40.63 30.26 6.82
C GLY A 114 -39.44 29.35 7.15
N ASP A 115 -39.68 28.05 7.26
CA ASP A 115 -38.65 27.05 7.49
C ASP A 115 -38.04 26.50 6.19
N GLY A 116 -38.45 27.00 5.01
CA GLY A 116 -37.98 26.55 3.73
C GLY A 116 -37.31 27.64 2.91
N TYR A 117 -37.07 27.32 1.64
CA TYR A 117 -36.40 28.20 0.68
C TYR A 117 -37.23 28.34 -0.59
N ASP A 118 -37.16 29.54 -1.20
CA ASP A 118 -37.67 29.81 -2.53
C ASP A 118 -36.70 30.70 -3.31
N VAL A 119 -36.91 30.89 -4.61
CA VAL A 119 -36.11 31.78 -5.43
C VAL A 119 -37.00 32.82 -6.09
N THR A 120 -36.56 34.09 -6.02
CA THR A 120 -37.20 35.20 -6.71
C THR A 120 -36.44 35.53 -8.00
N PRO A 121 -37.12 35.59 -9.17
CA PRO A 121 -36.45 35.95 -10.41
C PRO A 121 -36.00 37.40 -10.39
N VAL A 122 -34.85 37.68 -11.00
CA VAL A 122 -34.29 39.03 -11.22
C VAL A 122 -34.37 39.34 -12.70
N ASP A 123 -34.88 40.54 -13.02
CA ASP A 123 -34.99 41.00 -14.39
C ASP A 123 -33.62 41.15 -15.04
N HIS A 124 -33.46 40.57 -16.24
CA HIS A 124 -32.23 40.67 -17.01
C HIS A 124 -31.92 42.10 -17.46
N ALA A 125 -32.92 42.87 -17.82
CA ALA A 125 -32.75 44.24 -18.33
C ALA A 125 -32.05 45.18 -17.30
N GLY A 126 -32.24 44.92 -15.99
CA GLY A 126 -31.61 45.66 -14.93
C GLY A 126 -30.34 44.99 -14.35
N SER A 127 -29.80 43.99 -15.04
CA SER A 127 -28.64 43.22 -14.57
C SER A 127 -27.52 43.20 -15.59
N PHE A 128 -26.38 42.59 -15.26
CA PHE A 128 -25.25 42.38 -16.17
C PHE A 128 -25.59 41.53 -17.42
N LEU A 129 -26.67 40.77 -17.39
CA LEU A 129 -27.19 40.02 -18.55
C LEU A 129 -27.88 40.96 -19.57
N GLY A 130 -28.29 42.17 -19.13
CA GLY A 130 -28.88 43.19 -19.97
C GLY A 130 -27.85 44.07 -20.69
N ASP A 131 -26.54 43.84 -20.51
CA ASP A 131 -25.50 44.58 -21.20
C ASP A 131 -25.65 44.48 -22.72
N ALA A 132 -25.64 45.64 -23.40
CA ALA A 132 -25.87 45.71 -24.86
C ALA A 132 -24.74 45.03 -25.67
N GLY A 133 -23.50 45.05 -25.17
CA GLY A 133 -22.35 44.37 -25.77
C GLY A 133 -22.51 42.86 -25.67
N PHE A 134 -22.88 42.39 -24.50
CA PHE A 134 -23.14 40.95 -24.27
C PHE A 134 -24.30 40.45 -25.16
N ILE A 135 -25.43 41.12 -25.15
CA ILE A 135 -26.61 40.73 -25.96
C ILE A 135 -26.25 40.64 -27.45
N ARG A 136 -25.50 41.62 -27.96
CA ARG A 136 -25.05 41.66 -29.37
C ARG A 136 -24.15 40.45 -29.68
N ASP A 137 -23.08 40.25 -28.87
CA ASP A 137 -22.07 39.24 -29.11
C ASP A 137 -22.68 37.81 -28.96
N PHE A 138 -23.63 37.65 -28.04
CA PHE A 138 -24.36 36.41 -27.83
C PHE A 138 -25.29 36.08 -29.02
N ALA A 139 -26.07 37.07 -29.50
CA ALA A 139 -26.98 36.90 -30.64
C ALA A 139 -26.20 36.63 -31.92
N GLU A 140 -25.10 37.35 -32.16
CA GLU A 140 -24.23 37.13 -33.31
C GLU A 140 -23.66 35.71 -33.30
N TRP A 141 -23.14 35.26 -32.13
CA TRP A 141 -22.54 33.95 -32.01
C TRP A 141 -23.58 32.83 -32.25
N TYR A 142 -24.78 32.90 -31.65
CA TYR A 142 -25.85 31.90 -31.86
C TYR A 142 -26.41 31.89 -33.29
N THR A 143 -26.22 32.93 -34.07
CA THR A 143 -26.57 32.95 -35.49
C THR A 143 -25.77 31.89 -36.28
N TYR A 144 -24.48 31.71 -35.90
CA TYR A 144 -23.57 30.79 -36.55
C TYR A 144 -23.58 29.38 -35.88
N TYR A 145 -23.73 29.32 -34.57
CA TYR A 145 -23.62 28.09 -33.76
C TYR A 145 -24.95 27.76 -33.09
N LYS A 146 -25.95 27.38 -33.89
CA LYS A 146 -27.34 27.14 -33.44
C LYS A 146 -27.45 25.99 -32.42
N ASP A 147 -26.58 24.98 -32.52
CA ASP A 147 -26.55 23.80 -31.65
C ASP A 147 -25.59 23.93 -30.48
N ALA A 148 -25.10 25.14 -30.23
CA ALA A 148 -24.19 25.39 -29.16
C ALA A 148 -24.82 25.09 -27.79
N ARG A 149 -24.04 24.46 -26.93
CA ARG A 149 -24.48 24.04 -25.59
C ARG A 149 -23.64 24.69 -24.53
N LEU A 150 -24.28 25.19 -23.49
CA LEU A 150 -23.58 25.61 -22.28
C LEU A 150 -22.85 24.42 -21.66
N LEU A 151 -21.57 24.56 -21.40
CA LEU A 151 -20.74 23.57 -20.72
C LEU A 151 -20.70 23.80 -19.22
N GLN A 152 -20.36 25.02 -18.82
CA GLN A 152 -20.24 25.37 -17.40
C GLN A 152 -20.29 26.88 -17.17
N LEU A 153 -20.68 27.23 -15.93
CA LEU A 153 -20.55 28.55 -15.36
C LEU A 153 -19.48 28.50 -14.26
N THR A 154 -18.58 29.47 -14.21
CA THR A 154 -17.57 29.49 -13.14
C THR A 154 -17.18 30.91 -12.78
N GLY A 155 -17.03 31.19 -11.49
CA GLY A 155 -16.38 32.38 -10.95
C GLY A 155 -14.93 32.04 -10.64
N ARG A 156 -13.97 32.77 -11.26
CA ARG A 156 -12.55 32.55 -11.05
C ARG A 156 -11.74 33.82 -11.28
N ASP A 157 -10.79 34.09 -10.41
CA ASP A 157 -9.82 35.18 -10.54
C ASP A 157 -10.50 36.53 -10.81
N GLY A 158 -11.59 36.85 -10.08
CA GLY A 158 -12.36 38.09 -10.26
C GLY A 158 -13.14 38.16 -11.59
N LYS A 159 -13.40 37.00 -12.21
CA LYS A 159 -14.19 36.93 -13.45
C LYS A 159 -15.31 35.90 -13.32
N LEU A 160 -16.45 36.23 -13.96
CA LEU A 160 -17.48 35.28 -14.27
C LEU A 160 -17.25 34.79 -15.71
N LEU A 161 -17.27 33.48 -15.90
CA LEU A 161 -17.06 32.82 -17.18
C LEU A 161 -18.26 31.94 -17.52
N ALA A 162 -18.76 32.06 -18.75
CA ALA A 162 -19.77 31.16 -19.33
C ALA A 162 -19.18 30.48 -20.56
N ALA A 163 -18.89 29.19 -20.44
CA ALA A 163 -18.29 28.39 -21.49
C ALA A 163 -19.32 27.62 -22.27
N PHE A 164 -19.23 27.66 -23.58
CA PHE A 164 -20.10 26.99 -24.52
C PHE A 164 -19.32 26.09 -25.47
N GLN A 165 -19.87 24.92 -25.78
CA GLN A 165 -19.38 24.03 -26.82
C GLN A 165 -19.99 24.47 -28.16
N SER A 166 -19.14 24.78 -29.14
CA SER A 166 -19.57 25.23 -30.47
C SER A 166 -19.44 24.17 -31.57
N GLY A 167 -18.69 23.09 -31.31
CA GLY A 167 -18.41 22.04 -32.27
C GLY A 167 -18.24 20.66 -31.61
N LEU A 168 -17.81 19.67 -32.40
CA LEU A 168 -17.64 18.28 -31.93
C LEU A 168 -16.33 18.04 -31.18
N ASN A 169 -15.32 18.90 -31.40
CA ASN A 169 -14.03 18.73 -30.73
C ASN A 169 -14.04 19.37 -29.34
N ALA A 170 -13.30 18.76 -28.44
CA ALA A 170 -13.18 19.26 -27.06
C ALA A 170 -12.67 20.71 -26.95
N ASN A 171 -11.94 21.18 -27.94
CA ASN A 171 -11.36 22.53 -28.01
C ASN A 171 -12.27 23.57 -28.72
N ASP A 172 -13.39 23.12 -29.28
CA ASP A 172 -14.36 24.00 -29.94
C ASP A 172 -15.22 24.69 -28.88
N VAL A 173 -14.63 25.57 -28.13
CA VAL A 173 -15.24 26.27 -26.98
C VAL A 173 -15.24 27.77 -27.20
N ARG A 174 -16.36 28.43 -26.89
CA ARG A 174 -16.51 29.87 -26.78
C ARG A 174 -16.77 30.24 -25.33
N VAL A 175 -16.10 31.30 -24.84
CA VAL A 175 -16.23 31.71 -23.44
C VAL A 175 -16.56 33.18 -23.35
N PHE A 176 -17.75 33.49 -22.86
CA PHE A 176 -18.15 34.85 -22.48
C PHE A 176 -17.61 35.13 -21.08
N ARG A 177 -17.10 36.35 -20.88
CA ARG A 177 -16.53 36.75 -19.60
C ARG A 177 -16.98 38.12 -19.13
N TRP A 178 -17.16 38.20 -17.83
CA TRP A 178 -17.47 39.42 -17.09
C TRP A 178 -16.43 39.62 -15.98
N SER A 179 -16.15 40.87 -15.62
CA SER A 179 -15.41 41.21 -14.40
C SER A 179 -16.34 41.10 -13.19
N LEU A 180 -15.82 40.58 -12.09
CA LEU A 180 -16.47 40.56 -10.79
C LEU A 180 -15.70 41.46 -9.84
N ALA A 181 -16.20 42.66 -9.59
CA ALA A 181 -15.60 43.55 -8.60
C ALA A 181 -15.93 43.06 -7.17
N SER A 182 -15.05 43.37 -6.23
CA SER A 182 -15.28 43.10 -4.80
C SER A 182 -16.50 43.87 -4.25
N SER A 183 -16.93 44.93 -4.92
CA SER A 183 -18.17 45.66 -4.66
C SER A 183 -19.44 44.87 -5.03
N GLY A 184 -19.32 43.76 -5.78
CA GLY A 184 -20.44 43.00 -6.34
C GLY A 184 -20.90 43.51 -7.71
N GLU A 185 -20.22 44.51 -8.30
CA GLU A 185 -20.46 45.00 -9.64
C GLU A 185 -19.94 44.00 -10.67
N VAL A 186 -20.71 43.82 -11.76
CA VAL A 186 -20.44 42.83 -12.80
C VAL A 186 -20.54 43.47 -14.16
N ASP A 187 -19.41 43.61 -14.88
CA ASP A 187 -19.34 44.24 -16.17
C ASP A 187 -18.91 43.26 -17.26
N TYR A 188 -19.59 43.29 -18.41
CA TYR A 188 -19.22 42.47 -19.55
C TYR A 188 -17.87 42.90 -20.13
N ILE A 189 -17.01 41.92 -20.42
CA ILE A 189 -15.70 42.17 -21.03
C ILE A 189 -15.75 41.85 -22.52
N ASP A 190 -15.90 40.58 -22.87
CA ASP A 190 -15.95 40.06 -24.26
C ASP A 190 -16.30 38.57 -24.31
N ALA A 191 -16.32 38.01 -25.53
CA ALA A 191 -16.55 36.58 -25.79
C ALA A 191 -15.24 35.84 -26.15
N ARG A 192 -14.11 36.16 -25.54
CA ARG A 192 -12.76 35.65 -25.89
C ARG A 192 -12.04 35.07 -24.67
N GLY A 193 -12.79 34.45 -23.77
CA GLY A 193 -12.27 33.90 -22.50
C GLY A 193 -11.77 32.47 -22.57
N GLU A 194 -11.49 31.90 -23.76
CA GLU A 194 -11.09 30.49 -23.91
C GLU A 194 -9.81 30.17 -23.14
N ARG A 195 -8.92 31.17 -22.93
CA ARG A 195 -7.69 31.00 -22.14
C ARG A 195 -7.90 31.11 -20.62
N ASP A 196 -9.04 31.64 -20.20
CA ASP A 196 -9.38 31.80 -18.78
C ASP A 196 -10.00 30.51 -18.21
N ILE A 197 -10.43 29.59 -19.09
CA ILE A 197 -10.91 28.28 -18.69
C ILE A 197 -9.76 27.27 -18.77
N ALA A 198 -9.34 26.76 -17.62
CA ALA A 198 -8.49 25.62 -17.52
C ALA A 198 -9.28 24.45 -16.90
N LEU A 199 -9.37 23.35 -17.61
CA LEU A 199 -9.84 22.10 -17.03
C LEU A 199 -8.67 21.52 -16.22
N PRO A 200 -8.88 21.12 -14.97
CA PRO A 200 -7.84 20.46 -14.21
C PRO A 200 -7.47 19.14 -14.86
N PRO A 201 -6.22 18.70 -14.72
CA PRO A 201 -5.83 17.38 -15.20
C PRO A 201 -6.64 16.29 -14.48
N PRO A 202 -6.94 15.17 -15.16
CA PRO A 202 -7.69 14.08 -14.55
C PRO A 202 -6.90 13.32 -13.48
N PHE A 203 -5.61 13.58 -13.38
CA PHE A 203 -4.68 12.98 -12.43
C PHE A 203 -3.82 14.07 -11.81
N ASP A 204 -3.51 13.94 -10.52
CA ASP A 204 -2.53 14.76 -9.79
C ASP A 204 -1.16 14.07 -9.66
N PHE A 205 -0.97 12.98 -10.39
CA PHE A 205 0.26 12.22 -10.55
C PHE A 205 0.52 11.90 -12.03
N GLU A 206 1.73 11.46 -12.35
CA GLU A 206 2.13 11.11 -13.71
C GLU A 206 2.06 9.60 -13.94
N TRP A 207 1.44 9.19 -15.06
CA TRP A 207 1.48 7.82 -15.55
C TRP A 207 2.77 7.58 -16.32
N ILE A 208 3.62 6.69 -15.82
CA ILE A 208 4.88 6.29 -16.46
C ILE A 208 4.59 5.09 -17.36
N ARG A 209 4.94 5.20 -18.64
CA ARG A 209 4.84 4.06 -19.56
C ARG A 209 5.95 3.05 -19.27
N ALA A 210 5.57 1.79 -19.06
CA ALA A 210 6.54 0.70 -18.97
C ALA A 210 7.15 0.42 -20.34
N THR A 211 8.46 0.31 -20.39
CA THR A 211 9.25 0.06 -21.60
C THR A 211 10.03 -1.24 -21.44
N LYS A 212 10.60 -1.75 -22.54
CA LYS A 212 11.45 -2.95 -22.53
C LYS A 212 12.64 -2.89 -21.56
N SER A 213 13.07 -1.70 -21.16
CA SER A 213 14.13 -1.56 -20.15
C SER A 213 13.75 -2.08 -18.77
N LEU A 214 12.46 -2.26 -18.50
CA LEU A 214 11.93 -2.81 -17.25
C LEU A 214 11.68 -4.33 -17.34
N GLU A 215 11.94 -4.94 -18.51
CA GLU A 215 11.72 -6.37 -18.73
C GLU A 215 12.86 -7.19 -18.13
N VAL A 216 12.50 -8.18 -17.33
CA VAL A 216 13.39 -9.22 -16.80
C VAL A 216 13.14 -10.49 -17.58
N SER A 217 14.14 -10.94 -18.33
CA SER A 217 14.05 -12.13 -19.18
C SER A 217 14.16 -13.42 -18.36
N GLY A 218 13.45 -14.47 -18.78
CA GLY A 218 13.48 -15.78 -18.14
C GLY A 218 12.43 -16.71 -18.73
N ARG A 219 12.15 -17.81 -18.07
CA ARG A 219 11.09 -18.75 -18.47
C ARG A 219 9.70 -18.10 -18.46
N PHE A 220 9.47 -17.24 -17.47
CA PHE A 220 8.28 -16.39 -17.33
C PHE A 220 8.77 -14.94 -17.25
N PRO A 221 8.98 -14.27 -18.40
CA PRO A 221 9.45 -12.89 -18.43
C PRO A 221 8.40 -11.97 -17.82
N HIS A 222 8.86 -10.95 -17.09
CA HIS A 222 7.97 -10.00 -16.45
C HIS A 222 8.53 -8.57 -16.52
N LEU A 223 7.66 -7.58 -16.35
CA LEU A 223 8.03 -6.19 -16.16
C LEU A 223 8.30 -5.93 -14.67
N ASN A 224 9.46 -5.39 -14.36
CA ASN A 224 9.81 -4.94 -13.02
C ASN A 224 9.27 -3.53 -12.79
N ILE A 225 8.26 -3.40 -11.93
CA ILE A 225 7.66 -2.13 -11.54
C ILE A 225 8.17 -1.76 -10.15
N LEU A 226 9.11 -0.81 -10.10
CA LEU A 226 9.66 -0.21 -8.87
C LEU A 226 10.29 -1.23 -7.90
N ASP A 227 10.86 -2.32 -8.40
CA ASP A 227 11.42 -3.43 -7.60
C ASP A 227 10.44 -4.00 -6.55
N THR A 228 9.14 -3.79 -6.75
CA THR A 228 8.09 -4.13 -5.78
C THR A 228 6.98 -4.98 -6.38
N LEU A 229 6.60 -4.70 -7.62
CA LEU A 229 5.54 -5.39 -8.32
C LEU A 229 6.04 -5.87 -9.68
N PHE A 230 5.77 -7.13 -10.01
CA PHE A 230 6.20 -7.75 -11.26
C PHE A 230 4.96 -8.15 -12.06
N VAL A 231 4.90 -7.73 -13.32
CA VAL A 231 3.75 -7.94 -14.20
C VAL A 231 4.14 -8.87 -15.33
N GLU A 232 3.40 -9.95 -15.51
CA GLU A 232 3.61 -10.91 -16.58
C GLU A 232 2.30 -11.29 -17.30
N THR A 233 2.44 -11.99 -18.42
CA THR A 233 1.33 -12.52 -19.22
C THR A 233 1.45 -14.05 -19.30
N THR A 234 1.29 -14.73 -18.17
CA THR A 234 1.40 -16.19 -18.05
C THR A 234 0.29 -16.88 -18.83
N GLY A 235 0.64 -17.58 -19.90
CA GLY A 235 -0.35 -18.23 -20.77
C GLY A 235 -1.32 -17.23 -21.42
N GLY A 236 -0.90 -15.97 -21.57
CA GLY A 236 -1.69 -14.87 -22.06
C GLY A 236 -2.43 -14.07 -20.97
N ASP A 237 -2.69 -14.67 -19.82
CA ASP A 237 -3.40 -14.00 -18.72
C ASP A 237 -2.54 -12.94 -18.03
N LEU A 238 -3.15 -11.83 -17.64
CA LEU A 238 -2.48 -10.80 -16.87
C LEU A 238 -2.24 -11.28 -15.44
N THR A 239 -0.97 -11.39 -15.06
CA THR A 239 -0.57 -11.90 -13.74
C THR A 239 0.31 -10.88 -13.01
N LEU A 240 0.06 -10.66 -11.72
CA LEU A 240 0.84 -9.79 -10.84
C LEU A 240 1.56 -10.64 -9.79
N LYS A 241 2.86 -10.38 -9.61
CA LYS A 241 3.74 -11.03 -8.63
C LYS A 241 4.43 -10.00 -7.74
N VAL A 242 4.83 -10.43 -6.56
CA VAL A 242 5.66 -9.64 -5.62
C VAL A 242 7.09 -10.16 -5.53
N GLU A 243 7.37 -11.31 -6.16
CA GLU A 243 8.70 -11.91 -6.18
C GLU A 243 9.35 -11.72 -7.57
N ASN A 244 10.59 -11.28 -7.57
CA ASN A 244 11.42 -11.22 -8.79
C ASN A 244 11.88 -12.63 -9.18
N ASN A 245 10.93 -13.47 -9.58
CA ASN A 245 11.14 -14.87 -9.90
C ASN A 245 10.60 -15.16 -11.32
N THR A 246 11.49 -15.55 -12.22
CA THR A 246 11.15 -15.92 -13.60
C THR A 246 10.95 -17.43 -13.80
N GLU A 247 11.02 -18.24 -12.75
CA GLU A 247 10.91 -19.71 -12.83
C GLU A 247 9.47 -20.22 -12.73
N THR A 248 8.61 -19.46 -12.07
CA THR A 248 7.20 -19.80 -11.88
C THR A 248 6.28 -18.71 -12.41
N GLY A 249 5.11 -19.10 -12.95
CA GLY A 249 4.04 -18.20 -13.36
C GLY A 249 2.99 -17.94 -12.28
N ALA A 250 3.25 -18.33 -11.02
CA ALA A 250 2.33 -18.08 -9.91
C ALA A 250 2.41 -16.62 -9.45
N GLY A 251 1.26 -16.00 -9.16
CA GLY A 251 1.17 -14.62 -8.73
C GLY A 251 0.15 -14.41 -7.61
N ILE A 252 0.12 -13.17 -7.08
CA ILE A 252 -0.87 -12.74 -6.07
C ILE A 252 -2.22 -12.38 -6.69
N TYR A 253 -2.23 -12.12 -7.99
CA TYR A 253 -3.42 -11.77 -8.76
C TYR A 253 -3.27 -12.28 -10.19
N SER A 254 -4.35 -12.80 -10.77
CA SER A 254 -4.40 -13.19 -12.16
C SER A 254 -5.80 -12.96 -12.73
N GLU A 255 -5.88 -12.49 -13.96
CA GLU A 255 -7.14 -12.34 -14.68
C GLU A 255 -6.99 -12.70 -16.16
N PRO A 256 -8.01 -13.32 -16.76
CA PRO A 256 -8.01 -13.66 -18.17
C PRO A 256 -8.12 -12.42 -19.06
N VAL A 257 -7.58 -12.54 -20.27
CA VAL A 257 -7.71 -11.55 -21.35
C VAL A 257 -8.47 -12.16 -22.53
N GLU A 258 -8.96 -11.31 -23.46
CA GLU A 258 -9.71 -11.79 -24.61
C GLU A 258 -8.85 -12.65 -25.57
N ASP A 259 -7.61 -12.27 -25.78
CA ASP A 259 -6.65 -13.02 -26.62
C ASP A 259 -5.56 -13.65 -25.74
N GLY A 260 -5.77 -14.90 -25.33
CA GLY A 260 -4.84 -15.69 -24.53
C GLY A 260 -3.49 -16.00 -25.21
N THR A 261 -3.25 -15.52 -26.43
CA THR A 261 -1.96 -15.67 -27.12
C THR A 261 -1.03 -14.46 -26.91
N GLN A 262 -1.48 -13.43 -26.18
CA GLN A 262 -0.67 -12.23 -25.93
C GLN A 262 0.64 -12.53 -25.21
N SER A 263 1.66 -11.78 -25.57
CA SER A 263 2.92 -11.65 -24.84
C SER A 263 3.03 -10.30 -24.14
N LEU A 264 4.07 -10.10 -23.33
CA LEU A 264 4.33 -8.80 -22.68
C LEU A 264 4.45 -7.64 -23.68
N ASP A 265 5.04 -7.89 -24.85
CA ASP A 265 5.25 -6.87 -25.89
C ASP A 265 3.96 -6.45 -26.60
N ASP A 266 2.92 -7.29 -26.57
CA ASP A 266 1.64 -7.04 -27.26
C ASP A 266 0.71 -6.13 -26.45
N ALA A 267 0.83 -6.13 -25.12
CA ALA A 267 0.04 -5.30 -24.23
C ALA A 267 0.72 -3.97 -23.91
N GLN A 268 -0.05 -2.97 -23.53
CA GLN A 268 0.48 -1.68 -23.06
C GLN A 268 0.30 -1.53 -21.56
N PHE A 269 1.38 -1.14 -20.89
CA PHE A 269 1.41 -0.98 -19.44
C PHE A 269 1.84 0.43 -19.06
N HIS A 270 1.12 1.03 -18.12
CA HIS A 270 1.52 2.25 -17.46
C HIS A 270 1.37 2.05 -15.95
N PHE A 271 2.23 2.70 -15.19
CA PHE A 271 2.16 2.65 -13.74
C PHE A 271 2.37 4.03 -13.13
N ALA A 272 1.90 4.18 -11.89
CA ALA A 272 2.14 5.34 -11.05
C ALA A 272 2.25 4.89 -9.60
N ARG A 273 3.02 5.62 -8.80
CA ARG A 273 3.09 5.41 -7.36
C ARG A 273 2.39 6.55 -6.64
N VAL A 274 1.45 6.21 -5.77
CA VAL A 274 0.71 7.16 -4.93
C VAL A 274 0.77 6.68 -3.49
N GLY A 275 1.71 7.22 -2.73
CA GLY A 275 2.00 6.75 -1.37
C GLY A 275 2.39 5.26 -1.34
N ALA A 276 1.65 4.46 -0.60
CA ALA A 276 1.82 3.00 -0.54
C ALA A 276 1.15 2.23 -1.67
N LEU A 277 0.45 2.92 -2.59
CA LEU A 277 -0.25 2.29 -3.70
C LEU A 277 0.60 2.34 -4.98
N ILE A 278 0.64 1.23 -5.69
CA ILE A 278 1.12 1.18 -7.08
C ILE A 278 -0.10 0.98 -7.96
N LEU A 279 -0.37 1.99 -8.79
CA LEU A 279 -1.46 1.98 -9.74
C LEU A 279 -0.94 1.43 -11.06
N LEU A 280 -1.69 0.53 -11.67
CA LEU A 280 -1.41 0.02 -13.01
C LEU A 280 -2.57 0.31 -13.93
N LYS A 281 -2.24 0.65 -15.16
CA LYS A 281 -3.15 0.81 -16.26
C LYS A 281 -2.67 -0.09 -17.40
N VAL A 282 -3.49 -1.05 -17.78
CA VAL A 282 -3.15 -2.10 -18.74
C VAL A 282 -4.14 -2.07 -19.89
N LEU A 283 -3.65 -2.07 -21.12
CA LEU A 283 -4.43 -2.32 -22.30
C LEU A 283 -3.98 -3.67 -22.89
N PRO A 284 -4.74 -4.75 -22.67
CA PRO A 284 -4.42 -6.05 -23.24
C PRO A 284 -4.43 -6.05 -24.77
N TYR A 285 -3.79 -7.04 -25.35
CA TYR A 285 -3.71 -7.17 -26.80
C TYR A 285 -5.09 -7.28 -27.44
N ARG A 286 -5.34 -6.49 -28.49
CA ARG A 286 -6.61 -6.39 -29.22
C ARG A 286 -7.81 -5.90 -28.42
N GLU A 287 -7.67 -5.64 -27.13
CA GLU A 287 -8.73 -4.98 -26.36
C GLU A 287 -8.72 -3.47 -26.62
N THR A 288 -9.88 -2.85 -26.49
CA THR A 288 -10.06 -1.38 -26.66
C THR A 288 -10.23 -0.66 -25.33
N THR A 289 -10.43 -1.42 -24.25
CA THR A 289 -10.72 -0.88 -22.92
C THR A 289 -9.54 -1.07 -22.01
N TRP A 290 -9.07 0.02 -21.41
CA TRP A 290 -8.04 -0.01 -20.40
C TRP A 290 -8.56 -0.62 -19.11
N ARG A 291 -7.76 -1.47 -18.50
CA ARG A 291 -8.00 -2.04 -17.18
C ARG A 291 -7.17 -1.29 -16.14
N GLY A 292 -7.79 -0.96 -15.01
CA GLY A 292 -7.11 -0.34 -13.87
C GLY A 292 -6.91 -1.34 -12.74
N LEU A 293 -5.72 -1.38 -12.17
CA LEU A 293 -5.37 -2.24 -11.03
C LEU A 293 -4.69 -1.41 -9.95
N VAL A 294 -5.01 -1.68 -8.71
CA VAL A 294 -4.39 -1.07 -7.54
C VAL A 294 -3.68 -2.15 -6.75
N TYR A 295 -2.36 -2.07 -6.68
CA TYR A 295 -1.57 -2.88 -5.77
C TYR A 295 -1.23 -2.08 -4.52
N ASN A 296 -1.50 -2.63 -3.36
CA ASN A 296 -1.23 -2.01 -2.08
C ASN A 296 -0.02 -2.69 -1.43
N THR A 297 1.08 -1.94 -1.28
CA THR A 297 2.33 -2.45 -0.72
C THR A 297 2.25 -2.77 0.78
N VAL A 298 1.28 -2.18 1.51
CA VAL A 298 1.07 -2.45 2.94
C VAL A 298 0.32 -3.77 3.14
N THR A 299 -0.71 -4.02 2.32
CA THR A 299 -1.55 -5.23 2.47
C THR A 299 -1.09 -6.39 1.60
N GLY A 300 -0.16 -6.16 0.65
CA GLY A 300 0.30 -7.17 -0.31
C GLY A 300 -0.78 -7.63 -1.29
N LYS A 301 -1.89 -6.88 -1.44
CA LYS A 301 -3.04 -7.28 -2.26
C LYS A 301 -3.19 -6.40 -3.49
N ALA A 302 -3.65 -7.00 -4.58
CA ALA A 302 -4.03 -6.32 -5.81
C ALA A 302 -5.55 -6.42 -6.02
N VAL A 303 -6.16 -5.33 -6.51
CA VAL A 303 -7.60 -5.24 -6.79
C VAL A 303 -7.81 -4.53 -8.13
N ARG A 304 -8.74 -5.03 -8.94
CA ARG A 304 -9.15 -4.36 -10.18
C ARG A 304 -10.07 -3.18 -9.87
N GLN A 305 -9.74 -2.03 -10.44
CA GLN A 305 -10.49 -0.79 -10.29
C GLN A 305 -10.38 0.06 -11.56
N ASP A 306 -11.21 -0.21 -12.55
CA ASP A 306 -11.11 0.40 -13.89
C ASP A 306 -11.36 1.92 -13.88
N ALA A 307 -12.11 2.46 -12.91
CA ALA A 307 -12.41 3.89 -12.82
C ALA A 307 -11.16 4.77 -12.61
N ILE A 308 -10.04 4.22 -12.08
CA ILE A 308 -8.78 4.96 -11.92
C ILE A 308 -8.14 5.35 -13.24
N VAL A 309 -8.52 4.70 -14.34
CA VAL A 309 -7.95 4.97 -15.66
C VAL A 309 -8.43 6.31 -16.23
N GLN A 310 -9.64 6.74 -15.85
CA GLN A 310 -10.27 7.93 -16.39
C GLN A 310 -9.95 9.19 -15.61
N ALA A 311 -10.05 9.10 -14.30
CA ALA A 311 -9.65 10.15 -13.37
C ALA A 311 -9.29 9.53 -12.01
N CYS A 312 -8.23 10.00 -11.40
CA CYS A 312 -7.78 9.53 -10.10
C CYS A 312 -6.99 10.62 -9.41
N ILE A 313 -7.37 10.96 -8.19
CA ILE A 313 -6.77 12.02 -7.39
C ILE A 313 -6.33 11.43 -6.05
N GLN A 314 -5.18 11.88 -5.56
CA GLN A 314 -4.71 11.49 -4.24
C GLN A 314 -5.60 12.09 -3.14
N LEU A 315 -5.95 11.28 -2.15
CA LEU A 315 -6.60 11.76 -0.93
C LEU A 315 -5.60 12.50 -0.04
N PRO A 316 -6.04 13.50 0.73
CA PRO A 316 -5.14 14.25 1.62
C PRO A 316 -4.43 13.34 2.61
N GLU A 317 -3.26 13.76 3.07
CA GLU A 317 -2.46 13.08 4.10
C GLU A 317 -2.14 11.62 3.77
N ASP A 318 -1.96 11.34 2.47
CA ASP A 318 -1.67 10.01 1.94
C ASP A 318 -2.71 8.95 2.33
N HIS A 319 -3.98 9.35 2.59
CA HIS A 319 -5.02 8.40 2.96
C HIS A 319 -5.30 7.35 1.87
N GLY A 320 -4.97 7.64 0.62
CA GLY A 320 -5.19 6.77 -0.53
C GLY A 320 -5.56 7.55 -1.78
N ILE A 321 -6.50 7.02 -2.56
CA ILE A 321 -6.96 7.60 -3.83
C ILE A 321 -8.48 7.69 -3.89
N ILE A 322 -8.97 8.69 -4.62
CA ILE A 322 -10.37 8.86 -4.99
C ILE A 322 -10.50 8.90 -6.51
N PHE A 323 -11.54 8.27 -7.03
CA PHE A 323 -11.84 8.17 -8.45
C PHE A 323 -13.35 8.30 -8.67
N PRO A 324 -13.84 8.47 -9.90
CA PRO A 324 -15.27 8.54 -10.15
C PRO A 324 -16.02 7.38 -9.52
N GLY A 325 -16.90 7.71 -8.56
CA GLY A 325 -17.75 6.76 -7.87
C GLY A 325 -17.10 5.92 -6.78
N GLY A 326 -15.86 6.21 -6.34
CA GLY A 326 -15.26 5.41 -5.29
C GLY A 326 -13.95 5.92 -4.72
N TYR A 327 -13.41 5.15 -3.79
CA TYR A 327 -12.12 5.39 -3.16
C TYR A 327 -11.42 4.09 -2.81
N TYR A 328 -10.11 4.18 -2.64
CA TYR A 328 -9.25 3.10 -2.14
C TYR A 328 -8.26 3.68 -1.13
N LEU A 329 -8.28 3.19 0.11
CA LEU A 329 -7.41 3.67 1.19
C LEU A 329 -6.12 2.83 1.29
N GLN A 330 -5.07 3.42 1.85
CA GLN A 330 -3.80 2.72 2.07
C GLN A 330 -3.93 1.49 3.00
N ASN A 331 -4.94 1.46 3.88
CA ASN A 331 -5.22 0.31 4.73
C ASN A 331 -5.90 -0.87 4.00
N GLY A 332 -6.19 -0.71 2.69
CA GLY A 332 -6.88 -1.71 1.87
C GLY A 332 -8.41 -1.58 1.87
N GLU A 333 -8.99 -0.71 2.69
CA GLU A 333 -10.43 -0.41 2.63
C GLU A 333 -10.74 0.30 1.32
N HIS A 334 -11.72 -0.19 0.59
CA HIS A 334 -12.15 0.41 -0.66
C HIS A 334 -13.66 0.27 -0.82
N LYS A 335 -14.24 1.20 -1.56
CA LYS A 335 -15.66 1.18 -1.90
C LYS A 335 -15.85 1.79 -3.27
N ALA A 336 -16.63 1.11 -4.11
CA ALA A 336 -17.15 1.65 -5.36
C ALA A 336 -18.66 1.80 -5.23
N PHE A 337 -19.17 2.95 -5.65
CA PHE A 337 -20.61 3.21 -5.76
C PHE A 337 -21.08 2.86 -7.18
N ASP A 338 -22.38 2.84 -7.37
CA ASP A 338 -23.04 2.37 -8.57
C ASP A 338 -22.58 3.07 -9.87
N ALA A 339 -22.82 2.42 -11.00
CA ALA A 339 -22.29 2.69 -12.33
C ALA A 339 -22.62 4.08 -12.92
N ALA A 340 -23.58 4.83 -12.36
CA ALA A 340 -24.02 6.13 -12.87
C ALA A 340 -22.92 7.23 -12.92
N VAL A 341 -21.75 6.97 -12.36
CA VAL A 341 -20.62 7.91 -12.30
C VAL A 341 -19.38 7.41 -13.04
N GLN A 342 -19.49 6.28 -13.74
CA GLN A 342 -18.41 5.78 -14.60
C GLN A 342 -18.23 6.73 -15.78
N GLY A 343 -16.99 7.00 -16.14
CA GLY A 343 -16.67 7.88 -17.26
C GLY A 343 -16.53 9.36 -16.93
N MET A 344 -16.82 9.77 -15.70
CA MET A 344 -16.68 11.15 -15.28
C MET A 344 -15.22 11.56 -15.17
N GLN A 345 -14.95 12.84 -15.46
CA GLN A 345 -13.65 13.49 -15.31
C GLN A 345 -13.59 14.30 -14.02
N TYR A 346 -12.41 14.49 -13.50
CA TYR A 346 -12.19 15.36 -12.34
C TYR A 346 -12.45 16.82 -12.69
N LYS A 347 -13.24 17.52 -11.86
CA LYS A 347 -13.57 18.93 -12.03
C LYS A 347 -12.86 19.81 -11.01
N ARG A 348 -12.96 19.51 -9.73
CA ARG A 348 -12.32 20.26 -8.64
C ARG A 348 -12.42 19.57 -7.29
N MET A 349 -11.61 20.05 -6.36
CA MET A 349 -11.65 19.74 -4.95
C MET A 349 -11.91 21.01 -4.14
N THR A 350 -12.65 20.90 -3.03
CA THR A 350 -12.86 22.00 -2.08
C THR A 350 -12.77 21.44 -0.67
N ARG A 351 -11.90 21.99 0.16
CA ARG A 351 -11.85 21.64 1.59
C ARG A 351 -12.83 22.50 2.39
N SER A 352 -13.40 21.92 3.43
CA SER A 352 -14.08 22.69 4.47
C SER A 352 -13.05 23.53 5.24
N PRO A 353 -13.44 24.72 5.77
CA PRO A 353 -12.51 25.59 6.51
C PRO A 353 -11.86 24.93 7.74
N ASN A 354 -12.54 23.97 8.36
CA ASN A 354 -11.99 23.17 9.45
C ASN A 354 -11.13 22.00 9.00
N GLY A 355 -11.06 21.72 7.68
CA GLY A 355 -10.30 20.63 7.11
C GLY A 355 -10.87 19.23 7.30
N GLU A 356 -12.03 19.07 7.97
CA GLU A 356 -12.63 17.75 8.25
C GLU A 356 -13.22 17.08 7.03
N ASP A 357 -13.86 17.87 6.16
CA ASP A 357 -14.52 17.37 4.96
C ASP A 357 -13.89 17.92 3.70
N VAL A 358 -13.80 17.08 2.68
CA VAL A 358 -13.27 17.42 1.37
C VAL A 358 -14.28 17.01 0.31
N LEU A 359 -14.79 18.01 -0.41
CA LEU A 359 -15.69 17.83 -1.54
C LEU A 359 -14.87 17.60 -2.82
N TYR A 360 -15.01 16.45 -3.40
CA TYR A 360 -14.52 16.13 -4.75
C TYR A 360 -15.68 16.18 -5.73
N VAL A 361 -15.45 16.81 -6.87
CA VAL A 361 -16.45 16.91 -7.93
C VAL A 361 -15.90 16.26 -9.19
N PHE A 362 -16.59 15.22 -9.64
CA PHE A 362 -16.40 14.63 -10.95
C PHE A 362 -17.58 15.01 -11.83
N TYR A 363 -17.37 15.12 -13.13
CA TYR A 363 -18.41 15.54 -14.05
C TYR A 363 -18.30 14.83 -15.39
N GLU A 364 -19.43 14.66 -16.03
CA GLU A 364 -19.55 14.22 -17.41
C GLU A 364 -19.78 15.44 -18.32
N ARG A 365 -18.88 15.61 -19.29
CA ARG A 365 -18.89 16.80 -20.12
C ARG A 365 -20.13 16.92 -21.01
N GLU A 366 -20.61 15.79 -21.55
CA GLU A 366 -21.73 15.80 -22.49
C GLU A 366 -23.07 16.09 -21.81
N SER A 367 -23.40 15.34 -20.77
CA SER A 367 -24.65 15.52 -20.03
C SER A 367 -24.64 16.72 -19.08
N GLY A 368 -23.46 17.09 -18.57
CA GLY A 368 -23.30 18.06 -17.50
C GLY A 368 -23.58 17.52 -16.10
N LEU A 369 -23.80 16.21 -16.02
CA LEU A 369 -23.99 15.54 -14.76
C LEU A 369 -22.71 15.66 -13.92
N SER A 370 -22.86 16.12 -12.70
CA SER A 370 -21.80 16.20 -11.70
C SER A 370 -22.09 15.27 -10.55
N ALA A 371 -21.07 14.56 -10.09
CA ALA A 371 -21.10 13.76 -8.87
C ALA A 371 -20.31 14.50 -7.78
N LEU A 372 -21.00 14.84 -6.72
CA LEU A 372 -20.42 15.49 -5.55
C LEU A 372 -20.13 14.41 -4.50
N LEU A 373 -18.86 14.19 -4.20
CA LEU A 373 -18.39 13.17 -3.27
C LEU A 373 -17.71 13.85 -2.08
N VAL A 374 -18.26 13.67 -0.90
CA VAL A 374 -17.72 14.23 0.34
C VAL A 374 -16.93 13.16 1.07
N TYR A 375 -15.64 13.40 1.22
CA TYR A 375 -14.72 12.58 1.99
C TYR A 375 -14.50 13.20 3.37
N ASN A 376 -14.75 12.43 4.43
CA ASN A 376 -14.50 12.87 5.80
C ASN A 376 -13.14 12.36 6.28
N MET A 377 -12.27 13.27 6.70
CA MET A 377 -10.90 12.99 7.12
C MET A 377 -10.81 12.18 8.41
N ILE A 378 -11.72 12.42 9.37
CA ILE A 378 -11.75 11.73 10.66
C ILE A 378 -12.26 10.29 10.49
N GLN A 379 -13.38 10.13 9.77
CA GLN A 379 -14.01 8.83 9.56
C GLN A 379 -13.30 7.99 8.48
N ARG A 380 -12.49 8.63 7.63
CA ARG A 380 -11.89 8.05 6.42
C ARG A 380 -12.91 7.38 5.52
N ARG A 381 -14.05 8.02 5.34
CA ARG A 381 -15.16 7.49 4.56
C ARG A 381 -15.68 8.50 3.56
N LEU A 382 -16.10 7.97 2.42
CA LEU A 382 -16.80 8.73 1.40
C LEU A 382 -18.31 8.59 1.63
N GLN A 383 -19.02 9.72 1.63
CA GLN A 383 -20.47 9.72 1.64
C GLN A 383 -21.01 9.30 0.26
N PRO A 384 -22.25 8.77 0.18
CA PRO A 384 -22.86 8.49 -1.12
C PRO A 384 -22.84 9.73 -2.02
N PRO A 385 -22.53 9.58 -3.32
CA PRO A 385 -22.46 10.71 -4.23
C PRO A 385 -23.81 11.41 -4.38
N VAL A 386 -23.80 12.74 -4.36
CA VAL A 386 -24.97 13.56 -4.74
C VAL A 386 -24.84 13.92 -6.21
N LEU A 387 -25.83 13.50 -7.02
CA LEU A 387 -25.84 13.77 -8.45
C LEU A 387 -26.60 15.07 -8.74
N ALA A 388 -26.02 15.94 -9.56
CA ALA A 388 -26.58 17.23 -9.89
C ALA A 388 -26.19 17.68 -11.31
N HIS A 389 -27.11 18.37 -12.01
CA HIS A 389 -26.80 19.12 -13.23
C HIS A 389 -26.35 20.55 -12.90
N GLY A 390 -25.27 20.68 -12.14
CA GLY A 390 -24.76 21.97 -11.67
C GLY A 390 -25.12 22.28 -10.22
N TYR A 391 -24.25 23.06 -9.60
CA TYR A 391 -24.40 23.46 -8.20
C TYR A 391 -23.68 24.79 -7.93
N ALA A 392 -24.21 25.57 -7.01
CA ALA A 392 -23.55 26.76 -6.45
C ALA A 392 -23.34 26.60 -4.96
N ARG A 393 -22.16 26.94 -4.49
CA ARG A 393 -21.83 27.02 -3.07
C ARG A 393 -21.90 28.48 -2.63
N LEU A 394 -22.66 28.73 -1.57
CA LEU A 394 -22.82 30.06 -0.98
C LEU A 394 -21.75 30.30 0.11
N HIS A 395 -21.53 31.58 0.45
CA HIS A 395 -20.52 31.97 1.45
C HIS A 395 -20.75 31.34 2.83
N ASP A 396 -22.01 31.16 3.22
CA ASP A 396 -22.40 30.60 4.52
C ASP A 396 -22.40 29.06 4.58
N GLY A 397 -21.95 28.41 3.51
CA GLY A 397 -21.90 26.96 3.41
C GLY A 397 -23.17 26.31 2.84
N ARG A 398 -24.22 27.08 2.56
CA ARG A 398 -25.34 26.52 1.81
C ARG A 398 -24.92 26.19 0.39
N MET A 399 -25.49 25.12 -0.14
CA MET A 399 -25.27 24.69 -1.51
C MET A 399 -26.61 24.51 -2.20
N VAL A 400 -26.75 25.13 -3.36
CA VAL A 400 -27.95 25.02 -4.21
C VAL A 400 -27.58 24.19 -5.42
N LEU A 401 -28.40 23.20 -5.77
CA LEU A 401 -28.14 22.34 -6.90
C LEU A 401 -29.41 21.99 -7.69
N PHE A 402 -29.26 21.75 -8.98
CA PHE A 402 -30.27 21.05 -9.79
C PHE A 402 -30.19 19.56 -9.51
N HIS A 403 -31.26 19.00 -8.95
CA HIS A 403 -31.31 17.58 -8.70
C HIS A 403 -31.47 16.82 -10.04
N ALA A 404 -30.54 15.91 -10.34
CA ALA A 404 -30.55 15.16 -11.58
C ALA A 404 -31.38 13.87 -11.42
N GLU A 405 -32.65 13.91 -11.80
CA GLU A 405 -33.51 12.72 -11.90
C GLU A 405 -33.47 12.10 -13.30
N SER A 406 -33.42 12.93 -14.35
CA SER A 406 -33.28 12.52 -15.74
C SER A 406 -32.59 13.61 -16.57
N ASN A 407 -32.08 13.24 -17.74
CA ASN A 407 -31.56 14.17 -18.74
C ASN A 407 -32.64 14.64 -19.71
N ASP A 408 -33.92 14.34 -19.45
CA ASP A 408 -35.02 14.75 -20.32
C ASP A 408 -35.33 16.24 -20.16
N PRO A 409 -35.53 16.97 -21.27
CA PRO A 409 -35.88 18.37 -21.21
C PRO A 409 -37.23 18.61 -20.54
N THR A 410 -37.27 19.48 -19.54
CA THR A 410 -38.45 19.83 -18.77
C THR A 410 -38.59 21.34 -18.60
N ARG A 411 -39.79 21.81 -18.25
CA ARG A 411 -40.05 23.19 -17.84
C ARG A 411 -40.02 23.36 -16.32
N VAL A 412 -39.99 22.26 -15.57
CA VAL A 412 -40.04 22.31 -14.11
C VAL A 412 -38.78 21.60 -13.58
N HIS A 413 -37.88 22.35 -13.00
CA HIS A 413 -36.61 21.84 -12.49
C HIS A 413 -36.70 21.71 -10.99
N GLN A 414 -36.41 20.51 -10.51
CA GLN A 414 -36.28 20.24 -9.08
C GLN A 414 -34.94 20.75 -8.58
N MET A 415 -34.98 21.48 -7.49
CA MET A 415 -33.79 21.99 -6.84
C MET A 415 -33.72 21.58 -5.39
N GLN A 416 -32.53 21.44 -4.88
CA GLN A 416 -32.25 21.14 -3.50
C GLN A 416 -31.35 22.23 -2.91
N VAL A 417 -31.61 22.58 -1.66
CA VAL A 417 -30.75 23.43 -0.84
C VAL A 417 -30.19 22.55 0.27
N TRP A 418 -28.89 22.48 0.33
CA TRP A 418 -28.17 21.72 1.32
C TRP A 418 -27.41 22.65 2.26
N GLN A 419 -27.43 22.40 3.56
CA GLN A 419 -26.46 22.94 4.49
C GLN A 419 -25.22 22.04 4.43
N THR A 420 -24.04 22.64 4.26
CA THR A 420 -22.79 21.90 4.06
C THR A 420 -21.67 22.48 4.91
N PRO A 421 -20.59 21.73 5.17
CA PRO A 421 -19.41 22.24 5.87
C PRO A 421 -18.53 23.18 5.02
N PHE A 422 -18.89 23.42 3.76
CA PHE A 422 -18.06 24.15 2.79
C PHE A 422 -18.36 25.65 2.75
N ALA A 423 -18.42 26.30 3.91
CA ALA A 423 -18.48 27.77 4.00
C ALA A 423 -17.20 28.43 3.43
N SER A 424 -17.25 29.74 3.16
CA SER A 424 -16.04 30.47 2.79
C SER A 424 -15.13 30.73 3.99
N ASP A 425 -13.82 30.86 3.74
CA ASP A 425 -12.85 31.15 4.79
C ASP A 425 -13.13 32.51 5.44
N GLU A 426 -13.57 33.50 4.65
CA GLU A 426 -13.96 34.83 5.14
C GLU A 426 -15.15 34.75 6.10
N TYR A 427 -16.16 33.94 5.76
CA TYR A 427 -17.33 33.75 6.61
C TYR A 427 -16.97 33.12 7.96
N VAL A 428 -16.05 32.14 7.93
CA VAL A 428 -15.58 31.48 9.16
C VAL A 428 -14.66 32.41 9.97
N ALA A 429 -13.76 33.14 9.30
CA ALA A 429 -12.85 34.08 9.96
C ALA A 429 -13.58 35.28 10.61
N ALA A 430 -14.79 35.62 10.14
CA ALA A 430 -15.63 36.65 10.77
C ALA A 430 -16.22 36.21 12.13
N ARG A 431 -16.14 34.93 12.47
CA ARG A 431 -16.58 34.43 13.79
C ARG A 431 -15.53 34.79 14.85
N PRO A 432 -15.93 35.23 16.05
CA PRO A 432 -14.99 35.52 17.12
C PRO A 432 -14.23 34.25 17.53
N PRO A 433 -12.92 34.33 17.79
CA PRO A 433 -12.13 33.19 18.24
C PRO A 433 -12.61 32.70 19.60
N GLY A 434 -12.68 31.40 19.81
CA GLY A 434 -13.02 30.78 21.09
C GLY A 434 -11.96 31.06 22.16
N THR A 435 -12.40 31.31 23.41
CA THR A 435 -11.49 31.55 24.55
C THR A 435 -11.19 30.28 25.35
N SER A 436 -11.90 29.19 25.08
CA SER A 436 -11.70 27.88 25.69
C SER A 436 -10.35 27.27 25.34
N PHE A 437 -9.96 26.20 26.02
CA PHE A 437 -8.77 25.42 25.63
C PHE A 437 -8.85 24.94 24.17
N MET A 438 -9.97 24.33 23.79
CA MET A 438 -10.21 23.88 22.41
C MET A 438 -10.23 25.05 21.41
N GLY A 439 -10.85 26.18 21.80
CA GLY A 439 -10.89 27.39 20.98
C GLY A 439 -9.52 27.97 20.66
N ARG A 440 -8.57 27.88 21.59
CA ARG A 440 -7.18 28.34 21.39
C ARG A 440 -6.37 27.43 20.48
N ILE A 441 -6.60 26.12 20.53
CA ILE A 441 -5.97 25.16 19.61
C ILE A 441 -6.48 25.39 18.18
N GLY A 442 -7.77 25.61 18.03
CA GLY A 442 -8.42 25.82 16.74
C GLY A 442 -8.95 24.55 16.10
N ASN A 443 -10.06 24.70 15.37
CA ASN A 443 -10.82 23.57 14.83
C ASN A 443 -10.00 22.71 13.85
N ALA A 444 -9.25 23.34 12.95
CA ALA A 444 -8.47 22.62 11.93
C ALA A 444 -7.36 21.76 12.54
N GLU A 445 -6.69 22.25 13.58
CA GLU A 445 -5.65 21.50 14.28
C GLU A 445 -6.24 20.32 15.06
N LEU A 446 -7.39 20.53 15.71
CA LEU A 446 -8.11 19.45 16.41
C LEU A 446 -8.61 18.36 15.45
N VAL A 447 -9.11 18.72 14.27
CA VAL A 447 -9.50 17.77 13.22
C VAL A 447 -8.31 16.89 12.82
N ARG A 448 -7.14 17.52 12.57
CA ARG A 448 -5.93 16.80 12.21
C ARG A 448 -5.50 15.86 13.33
N ALA A 449 -5.47 16.34 14.56
CA ALA A 449 -5.07 15.53 15.71
C ALA A 449 -6.01 14.34 15.92
N VAL A 450 -7.33 14.56 15.92
CA VAL A 450 -8.31 13.48 16.07
C VAL A 450 -8.18 12.45 14.95
N SER A 451 -7.99 12.90 13.70
CA SER A 451 -7.74 11.99 12.57
C SER A 451 -6.52 11.11 12.84
N ASN A 452 -5.38 11.73 13.19
CA ASN A 452 -4.13 11.01 13.44
C ASN A 452 -4.25 10.02 14.62
N LEU A 453 -4.94 10.38 15.69
CA LEU A 453 -5.16 9.50 16.85
C LEU A 453 -6.02 8.28 16.49
N LEU A 454 -7.09 8.51 15.74
CA LEU A 454 -7.95 7.42 15.28
C LEU A 454 -7.24 6.52 14.26
N ASP A 455 -6.35 7.06 13.45
CA ASP A 455 -5.52 6.29 12.53
C ASP A 455 -4.54 5.39 13.27
N LEU A 456 -3.87 5.92 14.27
CA LEU A 456 -3.01 5.13 15.14
C LEU A 456 -3.80 4.01 15.82
N GLY A 457 -5.02 4.28 16.27
CA GLY A 457 -5.93 3.26 16.82
C GLY A 457 -6.24 2.14 15.81
N ARG A 458 -6.55 2.49 14.56
CA ARG A 458 -6.79 1.53 13.48
C ARG A 458 -5.53 0.72 13.13
N ASP A 459 -4.36 1.35 13.13
CA ASP A 459 -3.10 0.64 12.89
C ASP A 459 -2.79 -0.36 13.99
N ILE A 460 -3.15 -0.07 15.24
CA ILE A 460 -3.04 -1.02 16.36
C ILE A 460 -3.95 -2.24 16.18
N GLU A 461 -5.15 -2.05 15.65
CA GLU A 461 -6.15 -3.12 15.45
C GLU A 461 -5.83 -4.07 14.30
N ARG A 462 -4.90 -3.75 13.41
CA ARG A 462 -4.55 -4.63 12.29
C ARG A 462 -3.99 -5.95 12.78
N ASP A 463 -4.35 -7.03 12.07
CA ASP A 463 -3.92 -8.40 12.39
C ASP A 463 -2.55 -8.79 11.79
N GLU A 464 -1.95 -7.92 10.97
CA GLU A 464 -0.68 -8.18 10.33
C GLU A 464 0.47 -8.23 11.34
N VAL A 465 1.31 -9.27 11.24
CA VAL A 465 2.49 -9.45 12.09
C VAL A 465 3.73 -9.25 11.22
N SER A 466 4.34 -8.06 11.30
CA SER A 466 5.61 -7.75 10.62
C SER A 466 6.42 -6.72 11.39
N ALA A 467 7.74 -6.81 11.36
CA ALA A 467 8.62 -5.83 11.99
C ALA A 467 8.40 -4.42 11.43
N ALA A 468 8.28 -4.30 10.11
CA ALA A 468 8.07 -3.02 9.42
C ALA A 468 6.80 -2.29 9.91
N ARG A 469 5.72 -3.03 10.18
CA ARG A 469 4.50 -2.45 10.75
C ARG A 469 4.73 -1.83 12.12
N TYR A 470 5.42 -2.52 13.03
CA TYR A 470 5.66 -2.03 14.38
C TYR A 470 6.70 -0.89 14.41
N GLU A 471 7.67 -0.88 13.49
CA GLU A 471 8.56 0.27 13.26
C GLU A 471 7.76 1.50 12.86
N LEU A 472 6.84 1.34 11.90
CA LEU A 472 5.97 2.42 11.44
C LEU A 472 5.03 2.91 12.56
N LEU A 473 4.45 1.98 13.33
CA LEU A 473 3.60 2.30 14.49
C LEU A 473 4.34 3.14 15.52
N ALA A 474 5.54 2.70 15.94
CA ALA A 474 6.36 3.42 16.90
C ALA A 474 6.79 4.80 16.36
N HIS A 475 7.20 4.86 15.10
CA HIS A 475 7.56 6.12 14.43
C HIS A 475 6.38 7.09 14.38
N ASN A 476 5.22 6.64 13.90
CA ASN A 476 4.01 7.47 13.80
C ASN A 476 3.56 7.97 15.18
N THR A 477 3.64 7.12 16.20
CA THR A 477 3.29 7.52 17.58
C THR A 477 4.20 8.64 18.09
N ARG A 478 5.52 8.54 17.86
CA ARG A 478 6.47 9.60 18.25
C ARG A 478 6.23 10.89 17.48
N ARG A 479 5.95 10.79 16.19
CA ARG A 479 5.69 11.96 15.34
C ARG A 479 4.50 12.80 15.82
N LEU A 480 3.53 12.22 16.53
CA LEU A 480 2.40 12.97 17.08
C LEU A 480 2.85 14.02 18.12
N PHE A 481 3.90 13.77 18.88
CA PHE A 481 4.46 14.75 19.83
C PHE A 481 5.08 15.95 19.11
N ASP A 482 5.69 15.72 17.94
CA ASP A 482 6.31 16.80 17.16
C ASP A 482 5.26 17.68 16.48
N ILE A 483 4.12 17.10 16.09
CA ILE A 483 3.06 17.80 15.37
C ILE A 483 2.11 18.53 16.33
N HIS A 484 1.76 17.90 17.44
CA HIS A 484 0.69 18.33 18.35
C HIS A 484 1.23 18.67 19.75
N HIS A 485 1.88 19.81 19.89
CA HIS A 485 2.53 20.26 21.14
C HIS A 485 1.58 20.50 22.32
N TRP A 486 0.27 20.48 22.13
CA TRP A 486 -0.75 20.64 23.17
C TRP A 486 -1.18 19.33 23.84
N ILE A 487 -0.74 18.16 23.35
CA ILE A 487 -1.16 16.84 23.88
C ILE A 487 -0.68 16.55 25.31
N ASP A 488 0.30 17.29 25.81
CA ASP A 488 0.77 17.19 27.19
C ASP A 488 -0.15 17.91 28.21
N ASP A 489 -1.14 18.69 27.73
CA ASP A 489 -2.04 19.41 28.63
C ASP A 489 -2.96 18.44 29.39
N ALA A 490 -3.19 18.77 30.67
CA ALA A 490 -4.04 17.95 31.55
C ALA A 490 -5.47 17.76 31.03
N GLN A 491 -5.98 18.69 30.21
CA GLN A 491 -7.31 18.62 29.63
C GLN A 491 -7.42 17.57 28.51
N CYS A 492 -6.29 17.00 28.07
CA CYS A 492 -6.24 15.91 27.08
C CYS A 492 -6.39 14.52 27.70
N GLY A 493 -6.76 14.41 28.98
CA GLY A 493 -7.11 13.11 29.60
C GLY A 493 -5.97 12.10 29.68
N GLY A 494 -4.71 12.56 29.81
CA GLY A 494 -3.52 11.69 29.90
C GLY A 494 -3.06 11.12 28.55
N LEU A 495 -3.41 11.79 27.45
CA LEU A 495 -3.07 11.36 26.09
C LEU A 495 -1.57 11.16 25.90
N SER A 496 -0.74 12.10 26.36
CA SER A 496 0.73 12.03 26.26
C SER A 496 1.29 10.76 26.92
N THR A 497 0.87 10.45 28.14
CA THR A 497 1.30 9.23 28.84
C THR A 497 0.92 7.97 28.06
N LEU A 498 -0.30 7.91 27.54
CA LEU A 498 -0.77 6.77 26.77
C LEU A 498 0.03 6.58 25.47
N LEU A 499 0.35 7.67 24.76
CA LEU A 499 1.16 7.60 23.55
C LEU A 499 2.58 7.11 23.82
N HIS A 500 3.20 7.52 24.94
CA HIS A 500 4.49 6.98 25.37
C HIS A 500 4.41 5.47 25.67
N GLU A 501 3.33 5.04 26.33
CA GLU A 501 3.11 3.61 26.58
C GLU A 501 2.93 2.80 25.29
N ILE A 502 2.20 3.33 24.30
CA ILE A 502 2.01 2.69 22.99
C ILE A 502 3.34 2.57 22.27
N ALA A 503 4.13 3.64 22.20
CA ALA A 503 5.45 3.63 21.58
C ALA A 503 6.36 2.58 22.23
N GLY A 504 6.44 2.57 23.57
CA GLY A 504 7.24 1.60 24.31
C GLY A 504 6.77 0.14 24.15
N THR A 505 5.46 -0.08 24.02
CA THR A 505 4.94 -1.43 23.72
C THR A 505 5.29 -1.85 22.31
N GLY A 506 5.19 -0.95 21.32
CA GLY A 506 5.63 -1.20 19.95
C GLY A 506 7.10 -1.56 19.85
N GLU A 507 7.98 -0.84 20.56
CA GLU A 507 9.41 -1.15 20.68
C GLU A 507 9.66 -2.52 21.31
N SER A 508 8.90 -2.85 22.36
CA SER A 508 9.02 -4.19 23.00
C SER A 508 8.64 -5.31 22.02
N VAL A 509 7.69 -5.08 21.12
CA VAL A 509 7.38 -6.05 20.04
C VAL A 509 8.55 -6.16 19.07
N LEU A 510 9.17 -5.05 18.67
CA LEU A 510 10.35 -5.06 17.78
C LEU A 510 11.53 -5.83 18.41
N ASP A 511 11.73 -5.70 19.70
CA ASP A 511 12.75 -6.48 20.42
C ASP A 511 12.50 -7.99 20.33
N GLU A 512 11.22 -8.44 20.33
CA GLU A 512 10.90 -9.86 20.12
C GLU A 512 11.23 -10.31 18.69
N PHE A 513 10.99 -9.47 17.67
CA PHE A 513 11.45 -9.76 16.30
C PHE A 513 12.97 -9.91 16.23
N GLY A 514 13.72 -8.99 16.85
CA GLY A 514 15.17 -9.06 16.94
C GLY A 514 15.65 -10.35 17.58
N LYS A 515 15.08 -10.76 18.71
CA LYS A 515 15.43 -12.01 19.40
C LYS A 515 15.17 -13.25 18.54
N VAL A 516 14.03 -13.32 17.88
CA VAL A 516 13.69 -14.43 16.98
C VAL A 516 14.65 -14.48 15.80
N GLN A 517 14.95 -13.34 15.19
CA GLN A 517 15.90 -13.22 14.09
C GLN A 517 17.31 -13.70 14.49
N ASP A 518 17.79 -13.28 15.68
CA ASP A 518 19.10 -13.68 16.19
C ASP A 518 19.19 -15.19 16.43
N VAL A 519 18.14 -15.80 17.05
CA VAL A 519 18.10 -17.25 17.28
C VAL A 519 18.06 -18.02 15.96
N ARG A 520 17.30 -17.57 14.97
CA ARG A 520 17.29 -18.19 13.64
C ARG A 520 18.63 -18.10 12.94
N ARG A 521 19.26 -16.93 12.97
CA ARG A 521 20.60 -16.73 12.41
C ARG A 521 21.62 -17.65 13.05
N GLN A 522 21.58 -17.84 14.37
CA GLN A 522 22.45 -18.79 15.09
C GLN A 522 22.22 -20.22 14.59
N SER A 523 20.97 -20.63 14.41
CA SER A 523 20.62 -21.95 13.90
C SER A 523 21.06 -22.17 12.44
N GLU A 524 20.91 -21.17 11.58
CA GLU A 524 21.40 -21.21 10.20
C GLU A 524 22.93 -21.29 10.11
N VAL A 525 23.63 -20.52 10.93
CA VAL A 525 25.11 -20.58 11.01
C VAL A 525 25.54 -21.97 11.47
N ALA A 526 24.92 -22.52 12.51
CA ALA A 526 25.22 -23.86 13.01
C ALA A 526 24.97 -24.93 11.93
N MET A 527 23.85 -24.86 11.22
CA MET A 527 23.51 -25.78 10.12
C MET A 527 24.52 -25.67 8.97
N THR A 528 24.83 -24.46 8.54
CA THR A 528 25.80 -24.21 7.46
C THR A 528 27.18 -24.79 7.81
N LYS A 529 27.63 -24.55 9.04
CA LYS A 529 28.89 -25.11 9.56
C LYS A 529 28.85 -26.65 9.60
N ALA A 530 27.76 -27.22 10.10
CA ALA A 530 27.60 -28.67 10.16
C ALA A 530 27.62 -29.32 8.77
N ARG A 531 26.90 -28.73 7.79
CA ARG A 531 26.91 -29.18 6.39
C ARG A 531 28.30 -29.09 5.75
N ALA A 532 29.01 -27.98 5.97
CA ALA A 532 30.36 -27.80 5.44
C ALA A 532 31.33 -28.83 6.05
N THR A 533 31.28 -29.04 7.37
CA THR A 533 32.11 -30.03 8.05
C THR A 533 31.81 -31.46 7.57
N GLN A 534 30.53 -31.82 7.47
CA GLN A 534 30.14 -33.14 6.96
C GLN A 534 30.58 -33.36 5.52
N ARG A 535 30.39 -32.38 4.64
CA ARG A 535 30.83 -32.46 3.24
C ARG A 535 32.34 -32.67 3.14
N ALA A 536 33.13 -31.92 3.91
CA ALA A 536 34.57 -32.07 3.97
C ALA A 536 34.99 -33.43 4.55
N LEU A 537 34.29 -33.93 5.55
CA LEU A 537 34.50 -35.23 6.16
C LEU A 537 34.24 -36.34 5.14
N LEU A 538 33.06 -36.40 4.54
CA LEU A 538 32.66 -37.42 3.56
C LEU A 538 33.53 -37.38 2.30
N GLY A 539 33.98 -36.18 1.86
CA GLY A 539 34.86 -36.03 0.69
C GLY A 539 36.26 -36.60 0.90
N ARG A 540 36.73 -36.73 2.14
CA ARG A 540 38.02 -37.34 2.51
C ARG A 540 37.92 -38.86 2.72
N MET A 541 36.74 -39.42 2.87
CA MET A 541 36.50 -40.84 3.18
C MET A 541 36.56 -41.71 1.91
N GLN A 542 37.80 -42.07 1.55
CA GLN A 542 38.10 -43.04 0.46
C GLN A 542 38.87 -44.23 1.06
N PRO A 543 38.19 -45.16 1.79
CA PRO A 543 38.82 -46.22 2.56
C PRO A 543 39.63 -47.22 1.67
N GLU A 544 39.36 -47.27 0.37
CA GLU A 544 40.07 -48.13 -0.57
C GLU A 544 41.54 -47.70 -0.77
N GLY A 545 41.87 -46.46 -0.52
CA GLY A 545 43.23 -45.89 -0.64
C GLY A 545 44.04 -45.90 0.66
N TRP A 546 43.44 -46.33 1.78
CA TRP A 546 44.14 -46.26 3.06
C TRP A 546 45.03 -47.47 3.30
N THR A 547 46.26 -47.19 3.69
CA THR A 547 47.32 -48.18 3.88
C THR A 547 47.65 -48.48 5.36
N GLY A 548 47.08 -47.68 6.29
CA GLY A 548 47.33 -47.79 7.74
C GLY A 548 46.05 -47.80 8.53
N ILE A 549 46.01 -48.56 9.60
CA ILE A 549 44.84 -48.68 10.50
C ILE A 549 44.45 -47.36 11.13
N GLN A 550 45.43 -46.46 11.37
CA GLN A 550 45.19 -45.17 11.98
C GLN A 550 44.17 -44.35 11.22
N SER A 551 44.18 -44.34 9.90
CA SER A 551 43.25 -43.60 9.06
C SER A 551 41.81 -44.09 9.27
N PHE A 552 41.58 -45.39 9.47
CA PHE A 552 40.24 -45.94 9.75
C PHE A 552 39.76 -45.52 11.13
N VAL A 553 40.62 -45.56 12.15
CA VAL A 553 40.26 -45.17 13.53
C VAL A 553 39.91 -43.68 13.58
N GLU A 554 40.70 -42.81 12.97
CA GLU A 554 40.44 -41.39 12.89
C GLU A 554 39.13 -41.08 12.15
N ALA A 555 38.90 -41.75 11.05
CA ALA A 555 37.66 -41.58 10.27
C ALA A 555 36.40 -41.99 11.09
N LEU A 556 36.42 -43.12 11.78
CA LEU A 556 35.31 -43.55 12.64
C LEU A 556 35.08 -42.61 13.83
N ALA A 557 36.18 -42.08 14.40
CA ALA A 557 36.13 -41.09 15.48
C ALA A 557 35.53 -39.77 14.98
N GLU A 558 35.96 -39.29 13.83
CA GLU A 558 35.42 -38.06 13.20
C GLU A 558 33.93 -38.18 12.84
N ILE A 559 33.49 -39.35 12.29
CA ILE A 559 32.08 -39.62 12.02
C ILE A 559 31.28 -39.58 13.34
N THR A 560 31.78 -40.22 14.38
CA THR A 560 31.12 -40.28 15.69
C THR A 560 31.03 -38.87 16.32
N ALA A 561 32.10 -38.06 16.23
CA ALA A 561 32.12 -36.71 16.69
C ALA A 561 31.12 -35.82 15.93
N GLN A 562 31.04 -35.94 14.60
CA GLN A 562 30.10 -35.19 13.77
C GLN A 562 28.65 -35.60 14.09
N ARG A 563 28.37 -36.90 14.29
CA ARG A 563 27.03 -37.35 14.71
C ARG A 563 26.65 -36.75 16.08
N GLY A 564 27.57 -36.72 17.05
CA GLY A 564 27.38 -36.10 18.34
C GLY A 564 27.09 -34.59 18.19
N HIS A 565 27.78 -33.92 17.29
CA HIS A 565 27.54 -32.49 16.98
C HIS A 565 26.14 -32.28 16.38
N LEU A 566 25.72 -33.10 15.43
CA LEU A 566 24.36 -33.03 14.84
C LEU A 566 23.27 -33.19 15.91
N LEU A 567 23.44 -34.12 16.85
CA LEU A 567 22.50 -34.30 17.98
C LEU A 567 22.44 -33.04 18.87
N THR A 568 23.58 -32.39 19.10
CA THR A 568 23.63 -31.18 19.92
C THR A 568 22.90 -30.00 19.24
N ILE A 569 23.11 -29.80 17.94
CA ILE A 569 22.46 -28.69 17.21
C ILE A 569 20.98 -28.98 16.89
N ARG A 570 20.55 -30.25 16.91
CA ARG A 570 19.15 -30.64 16.68
C ARG A 570 18.19 -29.99 17.66
N ASP A 571 18.63 -29.69 18.86
CA ASP A 571 17.83 -29.06 19.90
C ASP A 571 17.77 -27.53 19.77
N TYR A 572 18.46 -26.93 18.77
CA TYR A 572 18.37 -25.51 18.53
C TYR A 572 16.98 -25.13 18.00
N ARG A 573 16.44 -24.06 18.57
CA ARG A 573 15.13 -23.55 18.16
C ARG A 573 15.19 -23.07 16.70
N TYR A 574 14.19 -23.41 15.91
CA TYR A 574 14.05 -23.08 14.47
C TYR A 574 15.06 -23.78 13.54
N ILE A 575 15.74 -24.83 13.97
CA ILE A 575 16.63 -25.58 13.10
C ILE A 575 15.82 -26.54 12.21
N ASP A 576 16.34 -26.82 11.02
CA ASP A 576 15.75 -27.82 10.11
C ASP A 576 16.11 -29.24 10.60
N THR A 577 15.25 -29.79 11.42
CA THR A 577 15.44 -31.15 11.99
C THR A 577 15.42 -32.22 10.92
N ALA A 578 14.65 -32.07 9.83
CA ALA A 578 14.60 -33.02 8.73
C ALA A 578 15.93 -33.09 8.00
N ALA A 579 16.56 -31.94 7.76
CA ALA A 579 17.90 -31.89 7.15
C ALA A 579 18.96 -32.50 8.09
N ILE A 580 18.87 -32.29 9.41
CA ILE A 580 19.79 -32.92 10.39
C ILE A 580 19.61 -34.45 10.39
N ASP A 581 18.36 -34.92 10.38
CA ASP A 581 18.08 -36.35 10.36
C ASP A 581 18.61 -36.98 9.06
N ALA A 582 18.46 -36.32 7.89
CA ALA A 582 19.04 -36.77 6.63
C ALA A 582 20.59 -36.82 6.69
N MET A 583 21.22 -35.79 7.25
CA MET A 583 22.68 -35.76 7.46
C MET A 583 23.12 -36.90 8.42
N GLY A 584 22.32 -37.19 9.42
CA GLY A 584 22.54 -38.32 10.32
C GLY A 584 22.53 -39.70 9.62
N VAL A 585 21.61 -39.90 8.67
CA VAL A 585 21.57 -41.09 7.82
C VAL A 585 22.81 -41.20 6.94
N GLU A 586 23.23 -40.12 6.28
CA GLU A 586 24.47 -40.11 5.47
C GLU A 586 25.71 -40.51 6.28
N LEU A 587 25.82 -40.00 7.52
CA LEU A 587 26.93 -40.37 8.42
C LEU A 587 26.83 -41.81 8.89
N GLN A 588 25.62 -42.32 9.07
CA GLN A 588 25.43 -43.75 9.42
C GLN A 588 25.89 -44.64 8.28
N GLU A 589 25.49 -44.34 7.04
CA GLU A 589 25.95 -45.09 5.84
C GLU A 589 27.47 -44.98 5.66
N ALA A 590 28.05 -43.80 5.91
CA ALA A 590 29.50 -43.66 5.87
C ALA A 590 30.20 -44.50 6.96
N ASN A 591 29.66 -44.52 8.17
CA ASN A 591 30.16 -45.31 9.27
C ASN A 591 30.14 -46.81 8.92
N GLU A 592 29.07 -47.28 8.32
CA GLU A 592 28.94 -48.68 7.86
C GLU A 592 29.95 -49.02 6.76
N ARG A 593 30.11 -48.14 5.78
CA ARG A 593 31.12 -48.34 4.69
C ARG A 593 32.54 -48.40 5.25
N VAL A 594 32.91 -47.44 6.10
CA VAL A 594 34.24 -47.42 6.74
C VAL A 594 34.42 -48.63 7.63
N GLY A 595 33.36 -49.01 8.40
CA GLY A 595 33.39 -50.21 9.25
C GLY A 595 33.63 -51.50 8.47
N VAL A 596 32.93 -51.67 7.35
CA VAL A 596 33.14 -52.84 6.44
C VAL A 596 34.55 -52.83 5.87
N ALA A 597 35.01 -51.69 5.37
CA ALA A 597 36.35 -51.53 4.84
C ALA A 597 37.45 -51.80 5.89
N THR A 598 37.22 -51.35 7.14
CA THR A 598 38.11 -51.66 8.28
C THR A 598 38.17 -53.14 8.54
N GLY A 599 37.01 -53.83 8.53
CA GLY A 599 36.93 -55.29 8.68
C GLY A 599 37.73 -56.03 7.60
N VAL A 600 37.55 -55.62 6.33
CA VAL A 600 38.30 -56.19 5.20
C VAL A 600 39.81 -55.92 5.34
N PHE A 601 40.20 -54.72 5.73
CA PHE A 601 41.59 -54.36 5.94
C PHE A 601 42.22 -55.20 7.05
N LEU A 602 41.57 -55.32 8.20
CA LEU A 602 42.03 -56.13 9.34
C LEU A 602 42.08 -57.62 9.05
N ALA A 603 41.23 -58.16 8.15
CA ALA A 603 41.29 -59.52 7.68
C ALA A 603 42.47 -59.78 6.70
N GLY A 604 43.06 -58.73 6.12
CA GLY A 604 44.17 -58.79 5.15
C GLY A 604 45.53 -58.97 5.81
N ASP A 605 46.49 -59.68 5.12
CA ASP A 605 47.82 -59.97 5.65
C ASP A 605 48.68 -58.73 5.92
N LYS A 606 48.33 -57.61 5.31
CA LYS A 606 49.08 -56.35 5.40
C LYS A 606 48.74 -55.51 6.65
N ALA A 607 47.65 -55.82 7.37
CA ALA A 607 47.14 -54.97 8.47
C ALA A 607 48.09 -54.91 9.67
N LEU A 608 48.70 -56.02 10.02
CA LEU A 608 49.62 -56.17 11.14
C LEU A 608 51.11 -56.05 10.74
N LEU A 609 51.42 -55.99 9.43
CA LEU A 609 52.78 -55.96 8.91
C LEU A 609 53.62 -54.77 9.49
N PRO A 610 53.11 -53.54 9.57
CA PRO A 610 53.84 -52.42 10.14
C PRO A 610 54.13 -52.61 11.66
N LEU A 611 53.15 -53.18 12.40
CA LEU A 611 53.29 -53.47 13.81
C LEU A 611 54.29 -54.60 14.04
N GLN A 612 54.26 -55.65 13.23
CA GLN A 612 55.23 -56.76 13.25
C GLN A 612 56.65 -56.26 12.91
N GLN A 613 56.82 -55.38 11.93
CA GLN A 613 58.09 -54.78 11.57
C GLN A 613 58.61 -53.86 12.68
N ALA A 614 57.73 -53.07 13.29
CA ALA A 614 58.10 -52.18 14.40
C ALA A 614 58.47 -52.98 15.64
N LEU A 615 57.77 -54.11 15.91
CA LEU A 615 58.11 -55.03 17.01
C LEU A 615 59.47 -55.70 16.78
N GLN A 616 59.74 -56.15 15.57
CA GLN A 616 61.05 -56.70 15.20
C GLN A 616 62.18 -55.67 15.34
N ALA A 617 61.92 -54.42 14.89
CA ALA A 617 62.89 -53.34 15.02
C ALA A 617 63.17 -52.97 16.48
N LEU A 618 62.13 -52.97 17.32
CA LEU A 618 62.26 -52.76 18.79
C LEU A 618 63.04 -53.91 19.45
N ASP A 619 62.78 -55.13 19.09
CA ASP A 619 63.51 -56.31 19.61
C ASP A 619 65.02 -56.26 19.21
N GLU A 620 65.31 -55.94 17.94
CA GLU A 620 66.68 -55.74 17.48
C GLU A 620 67.38 -54.57 18.21
N GLN A 621 66.65 -53.47 18.51
CA GLN A 621 67.18 -52.32 19.25
C GLN A 621 67.38 -52.68 20.76
N ALA A 622 66.46 -53.43 21.34
CA ALA A 622 66.56 -53.89 22.70
C ALA A 622 67.81 -54.81 22.91
N GLN A 623 68.09 -55.71 21.95
CA GLN A 623 69.24 -56.55 21.95
C GLN A 623 70.58 -55.78 21.81
N LYS A 624 70.57 -54.61 21.24
CA LYS A 624 71.72 -53.71 21.04
C LYS A 624 71.84 -52.67 22.15
N SER A 625 70.94 -52.57 23.08
CA SER A 625 70.89 -51.59 24.12
C SER A 625 71.93 -51.88 25.19
N GLN A 626 72.79 -50.87 25.48
CA GLN A 626 73.87 -51.00 26.47
C GLN A 626 73.65 -50.19 27.77
N THR A 627 72.59 -49.40 27.86
CA THR A 627 72.27 -48.54 28.99
C THR A 627 70.86 -48.76 29.50
N ALA A 628 70.67 -48.57 30.82
CA ALA A 628 69.31 -48.69 31.46
C ALA A 628 68.32 -47.65 30.90
N THR A 629 68.76 -46.48 30.46
CA THR A 629 67.89 -45.46 29.84
C THR A 629 67.34 -45.93 28.49
N GLN A 630 68.22 -46.51 27.64
CA GLN A 630 67.80 -47.06 26.34
C GLN A 630 66.80 -48.23 26.50
N ILE A 631 66.99 -49.10 27.51
CA ILE A 631 66.06 -50.17 27.78
C ILE A 631 64.72 -49.59 28.29
N GLY A 632 64.70 -48.53 29.05
CA GLY A 632 63.53 -47.82 29.55
C GLY A 632 62.71 -47.21 28.37
N GLU A 633 63.41 -46.60 27.41
CA GLU A 633 62.76 -46.07 26.19
C GLU A 633 62.14 -47.19 25.32
N GLN A 634 62.83 -48.30 25.18
CA GLN A 634 62.31 -49.49 24.46
C GLN A 634 61.08 -50.10 25.14
N LEU A 635 61.09 -50.17 26.48
CA LEU A 635 59.96 -50.66 27.27
C LEU A 635 58.73 -49.72 27.11
N ALA A 636 58.98 -48.41 27.17
CA ALA A 636 57.89 -47.45 26.96
C ALA A 636 57.28 -47.56 25.54
N ALA A 637 58.14 -47.77 24.52
CA ALA A 637 57.68 -47.96 23.13
C ALA A 637 56.90 -49.30 22.99
N MET A 638 57.33 -50.39 23.65
CA MET A 638 56.61 -51.64 23.68
C MET A 638 55.25 -51.52 24.39
N GLN A 639 55.19 -50.76 25.48
CA GLN A 639 53.94 -50.50 26.18
C GLN A 639 52.96 -49.69 25.34
N ALA A 640 53.44 -48.70 24.62
CA ALA A 640 52.63 -47.93 23.67
C ALA A 640 52.06 -48.81 22.55
N MET A 641 52.86 -49.71 22.01
CA MET A 641 52.45 -50.65 20.98
C MET A 641 51.43 -51.71 21.52
N SER A 642 51.57 -52.15 22.78
CA SER A 642 50.58 -53.00 23.41
C SER A 642 49.22 -52.29 23.56
N ALA A 643 49.26 -51.00 23.97
CA ALA A 643 48.03 -50.18 24.03
C ALA A 643 47.37 -49.98 22.67
N ASP A 644 48.15 -49.89 21.60
CA ASP A 644 47.61 -49.79 20.23
C ASP A 644 47.02 -51.11 19.77
N LEU A 645 47.58 -52.24 20.13
CA LEU A 645 47.02 -53.60 19.89
C LEU A 645 45.73 -53.82 20.66
N ASP A 646 45.62 -53.36 21.90
CA ASP A 646 44.41 -53.42 22.69
C ASP A 646 43.29 -52.59 22.08
N ARG A 647 43.60 -51.37 21.60
CA ARG A 647 42.66 -50.52 20.87
C ARG A 647 42.18 -51.19 19.56
N LEU A 648 43.10 -51.83 18.84
CA LEU A 648 42.74 -52.62 17.65
C LEU A 648 41.80 -53.78 17.96
N SER A 649 42.05 -54.49 19.05
CA SER A 649 41.20 -55.60 19.51
C SER A 649 39.81 -55.09 19.90
N GLU A 650 39.69 -53.97 20.60
CA GLU A 650 38.42 -53.34 20.92
C GLU A 650 37.69 -52.88 19.67
N LEU A 651 38.40 -52.31 18.71
CA LEU A 651 37.84 -51.89 17.43
C LEU A 651 37.27 -53.09 16.64
N MET A 652 38.03 -54.16 16.56
CA MET A 652 37.59 -55.43 15.92
C MET A 652 36.35 -56.00 16.61
N ALA A 653 36.23 -55.90 17.91
CA ALA A 653 35.07 -56.32 18.67
C ALA A 653 33.83 -55.44 18.36
N SER A 654 34.03 -54.15 18.26
CA SER A 654 32.96 -53.19 17.98
C SER A 654 32.42 -53.29 16.53
N LEU A 655 33.25 -53.67 15.57
CA LEU A 655 32.92 -53.80 14.15
C LEU A 655 32.30 -55.16 13.79
N LYS A 656 32.00 -56.05 14.75
CA LYS A 656 31.44 -57.39 14.54
C LYS A 656 32.27 -58.20 13.55
N VAL A 657 33.59 -58.08 13.55
CA VAL A 657 34.49 -58.93 12.75
C VAL A 657 34.35 -60.36 13.22
N ASP A 658 34.28 -61.30 12.29
CA ASP A 658 34.09 -62.73 12.54
C ASP A 658 35.07 -63.25 13.62
N ASP A 659 34.53 -63.99 14.60
CA ASP A 659 35.31 -64.51 15.72
C ASP A 659 36.48 -65.39 15.30
N ALA A 660 36.39 -66.07 14.16
CA ALA A 660 37.47 -66.89 13.63
C ALA A 660 38.67 -66.02 13.14
N THR A 661 38.36 -64.91 12.42
CA THR A 661 39.33 -63.92 11.96
C THR A 661 39.96 -63.19 13.15
N ARG A 662 39.19 -62.89 14.20
CA ARG A 662 39.65 -62.24 15.44
C ARG A 662 40.64 -63.13 16.19
N ARG A 663 40.37 -64.45 16.37
CA ARG A 663 41.29 -65.37 17.07
C ARG A 663 42.57 -65.70 16.32
N THR A 664 42.60 -65.57 15.03
CA THR A 664 43.75 -65.86 14.18
C THR A 664 44.72 -64.67 14.07
N ARG A 665 44.24 -63.43 14.35
CA ARG A 665 44.95 -62.19 14.12
C ARG A 665 45.39 -61.48 15.43
N VAL A 666 44.73 -61.72 16.55
CA VAL A 666 45.12 -61.29 17.90
C VAL A 666 45.86 -62.38 18.60
#